data_f478146a769fb435233b6cfc89ccb268
#
_entry.id   f478146a769fb435233b6cfc89ccb268
#
_cell.length_a   1.000
_cell.length_b   1.000
_cell.length_c   1.000
_cell.angle_alpha   90.00
_cell.angle_beta   90.00
_cell.angle_gamma   90.00
#
_symmetry.space_group_name_H-M   'P 1'
#
loop_
_entity.id
_entity.type
_entity.pdbx_description
1 polymer ?
#
loop_
_entity_poly.entity_id
_entity_poly.type
_entity_poly.pdbx_seq_one_letter_code
_entity_poly.pdbx_strand_id
1 'polypeptide(L)'
;MANERITENFFRKFILQDEFYIQDKIIFEEQSSKDIKIDKLLKNASKSGGGKGYPEFIIQFKENPDFIIVVECKADTKFHESKNRDKYKDYAVDGALLYSSFLSKEFDVLLIAISGEQKNNLRISHFLQLKGTDQYHSIFTEDKFLPLEDYLNGYQTDERKFNQDFQELLKYSKTLNDNLHTLKVPESNRSLLISGALIALHDKAFRNAYKYQKPKELAENLINTIKNKLTDVQNKHIEDIITSYSFIKTHTILSKQENKLRDIIESVDEKINNFIKTYKYFDTLGQFYIEFLRYANNDKGLGIVLTPPHITELFCEIANINKDSVVVDTCTGTGGFLISAMKQMIIDAGGDKKKELNIKSKQIIGVELQHSIFSLTCSNMYIHGDGRSNLIKGSCFDEEVIEEIKKYKPNVGLLNPPYGDKKHKELEFILNNLTLLEKGSYCVAIVPMSSVLAKTGEELLLKKKLLSNHTLEAVFSMPTELFHNSKVNVVTAVIVIKAKEKHPQNYKTYFGYWKDDGFYKKKTSGRADYYNKWSQIKKLWLENYRNKDEVIGHSVKKNIQPSDEWCVEAYMKTDYSKLTSDNFSKVIRDFIAFKVISNKNVQSEMGAKLNNKKYSLDTNKWKYFNIEDIFSIKSTKGTTTNELVEGYEIPYIAAKKTLNGLEMMCSKEENEQFISEGNCIVFIQLGAGSAGYTTYQEDDFIGMSGKTSCGYNDNLNKYNALFLVTILDQERPKFSFGRSWTGDRLKLTKIKLPVDKNKNPDWQFMEDYIKSLPYSSNL
;
A
#
# COMPACT_ATOMS: atom_id res chain seq x y z
N MET A 1 39.37 -39.26 -6.13
CA MET A 1 38.08 -39.02 -6.84
C MET A 1 37.13 -38.32 -5.85
N ALA A 2 36.56 -37.23 -6.22
CA ALA A 2 35.60 -36.52 -5.39
C ALA A 2 34.37 -37.43 -5.15
N ASN A 3 33.85 -37.49 -3.93
CA ASN A 3 32.81 -38.42 -3.55
C ASN A 3 31.60 -37.69 -2.97
N GLU A 4 30.54 -37.51 -3.78
CA GLU A 4 29.32 -36.82 -3.39
C GLU A 4 28.68 -37.38 -2.11
N ARG A 5 28.87 -38.68 -1.80
CA ARG A 5 28.37 -39.28 -0.57
C ARG A 5 28.92 -38.66 0.71
N ILE A 6 30.10 -38.03 0.65
CA ILE A 6 30.64 -37.31 1.81
C ILE A 6 29.81 -36.07 2.09
N THR A 7 29.48 -35.29 1.06
CA THR A 7 28.61 -34.10 1.12
C THR A 7 27.22 -34.48 1.60
N GLU A 8 26.61 -35.53 1.02
CA GLU A 8 25.30 -36.05 1.45
C GLU A 8 25.29 -36.44 2.94
N ASN A 9 26.37 -37.10 3.44
CA ASN A 9 26.48 -37.52 4.83
C ASN A 9 26.54 -36.35 5.81
N PHE A 10 27.05 -35.19 5.44
CA PHE A 10 27.01 -34.00 6.30
C PHE A 10 25.53 -33.55 6.49
N PHE A 11 24.76 -33.45 5.42
CA PHE A 11 23.36 -33.07 5.51
C PHE A 11 22.54 -34.13 6.23
N ARG A 12 22.71 -35.42 5.87
CA ARG A 12 21.99 -36.53 6.53
C ARG A 12 22.19 -36.52 8.05
N LYS A 13 23.46 -36.40 8.52
CA LYS A 13 23.76 -36.33 9.95
C LYS A 13 23.13 -35.11 10.62
N PHE A 14 23.08 -33.99 9.92
CA PHE A 14 22.45 -32.78 10.43
C PHE A 14 20.97 -33.00 10.65
N ILE A 15 20.23 -33.53 9.67
CA ILE A 15 18.78 -33.81 9.75
C ILE A 15 18.46 -34.84 10.84
N LEU A 16 19.23 -35.92 10.95
CA LEU A 16 19.00 -36.97 11.96
C LEU A 16 19.18 -36.47 13.42
N GLN A 17 19.83 -35.32 13.62
CA GLN A 17 20.00 -34.65 14.90
C GLN A 17 19.01 -33.51 15.14
N ASP A 18 18.23 -33.14 14.13
CA ASP A 18 17.26 -32.06 14.21
C ASP A 18 16.01 -32.44 15.03
N GLU A 19 15.51 -31.50 15.84
CA GLU A 19 14.36 -31.75 16.72
C GLU A 19 13.10 -32.16 15.98
N PHE A 20 12.84 -31.60 14.79
CA PHE A 20 11.68 -31.97 13.97
C PHE A 20 11.74 -33.43 13.48
N TYR A 21 12.93 -33.93 13.19
CA TYR A 21 13.11 -35.33 12.87
C TYR A 21 12.91 -36.22 14.10
N ILE A 22 13.53 -35.87 15.24
CA ILE A 22 13.43 -36.63 16.50
C ILE A 22 11.97 -36.68 17.01
N GLN A 23 11.20 -35.58 16.82
CA GLN A 23 9.81 -35.47 17.24
C GLN A 23 8.81 -36.03 16.21
N ASP A 24 9.28 -36.68 15.16
CA ASP A 24 8.46 -37.25 14.07
C ASP A 24 7.53 -36.21 13.37
N LYS A 25 8.00 -34.95 13.24
CA LYS A 25 7.25 -33.86 12.60
C LYS A 25 7.46 -33.77 11.10
N ILE A 26 8.43 -34.50 10.57
CA ILE A 26 8.76 -34.51 9.14
C ILE A 26 8.74 -35.93 8.55
N ILE A 27 8.70 -36.00 7.22
CA ILE A 27 9.02 -37.19 6.43
C ILE A 27 10.32 -36.86 5.71
N PHE A 28 11.37 -37.65 5.96
CA PHE A 28 12.69 -37.51 5.36
C PHE A 28 12.95 -38.67 4.42
N GLU A 29 13.13 -38.40 3.14
CA GLU A 29 13.28 -39.40 2.08
C GLU A 29 14.53 -39.11 1.25
N GLU A 30 15.12 -40.19 0.69
CA GLU A 30 16.32 -40.10 -0.15
C GLU A 30 15.98 -40.60 -1.57
N GLN A 31 16.39 -39.84 -2.58
CA GLN A 31 16.30 -40.13 -4.02
C GLN A 31 14.89 -40.39 -4.59
N SER A 32 13.93 -40.75 -3.78
CA SER A 32 12.55 -40.99 -4.21
C SER A 32 11.59 -40.69 -3.08
N SER A 33 10.35 -40.34 -3.40
CA SER A 33 9.28 -40.12 -2.42
C SER A 33 8.21 -41.18 -2.50
N LYS A 34 7.65 -41.56 -1.34
CA LYS A 34 6.42 -42.37 -1.22
C LYS A 34 5.15 -41.58 -1.47
N ASP A 35 5.24 -40.24 -1.45
CA ASP A 35 4.14 -39.37 -1.81
C ASP A 35 3.87 -39.47 -3.33
N ILE A 36 2.64 -39.89 -3.68
CA ILE A 36 2.23 -40.11 -5.07
C ILE A 36 2.33 -38.85 -5.93
N LYS A 37 2.06 -37.67 -5.35
CA LYS A 37 2.11 -36.41 -6.08
C LYS A 37 3.57 -36.01 -6.40
N ILE A 38 4.44 -36.10 -5.41
CA ILE A 38 5.88 -35.83 -5.59
C ILE A 38 6.49 -36.80 -6.59
N ASP A 39 6.20 -38.09 -6.46
CA ASP A 39 6.71 -39.11 -7.38
C ASP A 39 6.24 -38.88 -8.82
N LYS A 40 4.96 -38.51 -9.01
CA LYS A 40 4.39 -38.17 -10.32
C LYS A 40 5.08 -36.93 -10.96
N LEU A 41 5.35 -35.89 -10.16
CA LEU A 41 6.00 -34.66 -10.65
C LEU A 41 7.45 -34.92 -11.07
N LEU A 42 8.15 -35.78 -10.34
CA LEU A 42 9.55 -36.13 -10.63
C LEU A 42 9.72 -37.07 -11.83
N LYS A 43 8.66 -37.70 -12.37
CA LYS A 43 8.75 -38.65 -13.50
C LYS A 43 9.48 -38.12 -14.73
N ASN A 44 9.43 -36.82 -14.96
CA ASN A 44 10.05 -36.18 -16.13
C ASN A 44 11.18 -35.19 -15.74
N ALA A 45 11.67 -35.24 -14.50
CA ALA A 45 12.63 -34.30 -13.96
C ALA A 45 14.10 -34.80 -14.03
N SER A 46 14.41 -35.64 -15.02
CA SER A 46 15.78 -36.18 -15.19
C SER A 46 16.78 -35.10 -15.62
N LYS A 47 17.93 -35.04 -14.97
CA LYS A 47 19.06 -34.15 -15.33
C LYS A 47 19.67 -34.44 -16.72
N SER A 48 19.35 -35.60 -17.31
CA SER A 48 19.89 -36.04 -18.60
C SER A 48 18.90 -35.87 -19.77
N GLY A 49 17.73 -35.25 -19.52
CA GLY A 49 16.67 -35.08 -20.51
C GLY A 49 15.89 -36.35 -20.77
N GLY A 50 14.71 -36.47 -20.21
CA GLY A 50 13.80 -37.62 -20.30
C GLY A 50 14.05 -38.69 -19.22
N GLY A 51 12.99 -39.00 -18.47
CA GLY A 51 13.00 -39.96 -17.37
C GLY A 51 12.86 -39.35 -15.98
N LYS A 52 12.87 -40.17 -14.97
CA LYS A 52 12.63 -39.77 -13.56
C LYS A 52 13.82 -39.03 -12.98
N GLY A 53 13.52 -37.99 -12.23
CA GLY A 53 14.48 -37.25 -11.42
C GLY A 53 14.67 -37.88 -10.04
N TYR A 54 15.90 -37.80 -9.52
CA TYR A 54 16.30 -38.36 -8.23
C TYR A 54 17.05 -37.28 -7.45
N PRO A 55 16.36 -36.39 -6.70
CA PRO A 55 17.01 -35.46 -5.79
C PRO A 55 17.66 -36.25 -4.63
N GLU A 56 18.77 -35.76 -4.07
CA GLU A 56 19.46 -36.46 -3.00
C GLU A 56 18.58 -36.63 -1.77
N PHE A 57 17.87 -35.55 -1.36
CA PHE A 57 16.93 -35.63 -0.26
C PHE A 57 15.64 -34.85 -0.56
N ILE A 58 14.54 -35.31 0.05
CA ILE A 58 13.25 -34.66 0.07
C ILE A 58 12.77 -34.65 1.52
N ILE A 59 12.33 -33.47 2.01
CA ILE A 59 11.75 -33.30 3.34
C ILE A 59 10.36 -32.73 3.20
N GLN A 60 9.40 -33.36 3.85
CA GLN A 60 8.01 -32.91 3.93
C GLN A 60 7.66 -32.60 5.39
N PHE A 61 6.99 -31.49 5.65
CA PHE A 61 6.51 -31.13 6.98
C PHE A 61 5.08 -31.64 7.18
N LYS A 62 4.84 -32.51 8.19
CA LYS A 62 3.51 -33.11 8.44
C LYS A 62 2.42 -32.07 8.73
N GLU A 63 2.77 -30.97 9.38
CA GLU A 63 1.85 -29.86 9.68
C GLU A 63 1.76 -28.81 8.56
N ASN A 64 2.66 -28.87 7.55
CA ASN A 64 2.70 -27.95 6.40
C ASN A 64 2.94 -28.76 5.11
N PRO A 65 1.95 -29.59 4.68
CA PRO A 65 2.15 -30.55 3.59
C PRO A 65 2.36 -29.91 2.21
N ASP A 66 2.02 -28.63 2.04
CA ASP A 66 2.21 -27.88 0.79
C ASP A 66 3.64 -27.29 0.68
N PHE A 67 4.46 -27.38 1.74
CA PHE A 67 5.84 -26.93 1.76
C PHE A 67 6.81 -28.10 1.85
N ILE A 68 7.75 -28.15 0.90
CA ILE A 68 8.78 -29.22 0.84
C ILE A 68 10.18 -28.62 0.68
N ILE A 69 11.16 -29.36 1.19
CA ILE A 69 12.58 -29.04 0.95
C ILE A 69 13.16 -30.09 0.01
N VAL A 70 13.89 -29.63 -1.00
CA VAL A 70 14.63 -30.49 -1.95
C VAL A 70 16.09 -30.15 -1.90
N VAL A 71 16.93 -31.17 -1.82
CA VAL A 71 18.37 -31.02 -1.66
C VAL A 71 19.12 -31.67 -2.79
N GLU A 72 20.13 -30.98 -3.30
CA GLU A 72 21.07 -31.45 -4.30
C GLU A 72 22.51 -31.26 -3.80
N CYS A 73 23.36 -32.29 -3.95
CA CYS A 73 24.72 -32.32 -3.48
C CYS A 73 25.72 -32.46 -4.63
N LYS A 74 26.89 -31.83 -4.49
CA LYS A 74 28.08 -32.04 -5.34
C LYS A 74 29.36 -32.11 -4.47
N ALA A 75 30.30 -32.97 -4.85
CA ALA A 75 31.51 -33.19 -4.10
C ALA A 75 32.50 -32.00 -4.07
N ASP A 76 32.59 -31.25 -5.17
CA ASP A 76 33.55 -30.14 -5.29
C ASP A 76 32.80 -28.79 -5.35
N THR A 77 33.26 -27.82 -4.59
CA THR A 77 32.70 -26.44 -4.57
C THR A 77 32.77 -25.72 -5.91
N LYS A 78 33.62 -26.16 -6.83
CA LYS A 78 33.66 -25.65 -8.21
C LYS A 78 32.36 -25.95 -8.99
N PHE A 79 31.68 -27.01 -8.60
CA PHE A 79 30.40 -27.43 -9.19
C PHE A 79 29.20 -26.99 -8.35
N HIS A 80 29.31 -25.85 -7.68
CA HIS A 80 28.22 -25.32 -6.90
C HIS A 80 27.12 -24.70 -7.79
N GLU A 81 27.51 -23.77 -8.65
CA GLU A 81 26.58 -23.00 -9.49
C GLU A 81 27.23 -22.69 -10.83
N SER A 82 26.52 -22.93 -11.96
CA SER A 82 26.97 -22.52 -13.29
C SER A 82 26.55 -21.09 -13.62
N LYS A 83 27.23 -20.47 -14.59
CA LYS A 83 26.95 -19.07 -14.98
C LYS A 83 25.49 -18.82 -15.38
N ASN A 84 24.87 -19.77 -16.08
CA ASN A 84 23.52 -19.62 -16.61
C ASN A 84 22.48 -20.48 -15.87
N ARG A 85 22.90 -21.26 -14.86
CA ARG A 85 22.05 -22.18 -14.09
C ARG A 85 21.31 -23.22 -14.97
N ASP A 86 21.97 -23.69 -16.04
CA ASP A 86 21.39 -24.61 -17.03
C ASP A 86 22.11 -25.94 -17.14
N LYS A 87 23.16 -26.19 -16.32
CA LYS A 87 23.96 -27.42 -16.31
C LYS A 87 23.53 -28.37 -15.18
N TYR A 88 22.33 -28.86 -15.27
CA TYR A 88 21.62 -29.59 -14.21
C TYR A 88 22.33 -30.83 -13.67
N LYS A 89 23.14 -31.52 -14.49
CA LYS A 89 23.89 -32.72 -14.11
C LYS A 89 25.11 -32.41 -13.29
N ASP A 90 25.79 -31.31 -13.62
CA ASP A 90 27.13 -31.05 -13.14
C ASP A 90 27.17 -30.10 -11.93
N TYR A 91 26.13 -29.27 -11.72
CA TYR A 91 26.12 -28.25 -10.68
C TYR A 91 24.98 -28.44 -9.68
N ALA A 92 25.27 -28.19 -8.40
CA ALA A 92 24.32 -28.37 -7.31
C ALA A 92 23.09 -27.45 -7.42
N VAL A 93 23.32 -26.14 -7.61
CA VAL A 93 22.23 -25.16 -7.74
C VAL A 93 21.37 -25.47 -8.96
N ASP A 94 21.99 -25.75 -10.11
CA ASP A 94 21.31 -26.03 -11.36
C ASP A 94 20.40 -27.28 -11.25
N GLY A 95 20.93 -28.35 -10.63
CA GLY A 95 20.16 -29.59 -10.39
C GLY A 95 18.99 -29.40 -9.44
N ALA A 96 19.19 -28.66 -8.35
CA ALA A 96 18.14 -28.33 -7.40
C ALA A 96 17.03 -27.48 -8.07
N LEU A 97 17.40 -26.50 -8.88
CA LEU A 97 16.46 -25.66 -9.65
C LEU A 97 15.64 -26.47 -10.66
N LEU A 98 16.25 -27.46 -11.31
CA LEU A 98 15.50 -28.35 -12.20
C LEU A 98 14.38 -29.07 -11.43
N TYR A 99 14.68 -29.70 -10.31
CA TYR A 99 13.69 -30.40 -9.50
C TYR A 99 12.58 -29.47 -9.00
N SER A 100 12.97 -28.29 -8.52
CA SER A 100 12.03 -27.28 -8.03
C SER A 100 11.06 -26.85 -9.14
N SER A 101 11.49 -26.70 -10.39
CA SER A 101 10.62 -26.32 -11.51
C SER A 101 9.50 -27.31 -11.82
N PHE A 102 9.69 -28.59 -11.50
CA PHE A 102 8.65 -29.61 -11.60
C PHE A 102 7.76 -29.66 -10.36
N LEU A 103 8.36 -29.56 -9.18
CA LEU A 103 7.67 -29.70 -7.90
C LEU A 103 6.83 -28.46 -7.56
N SER A 104 7.28 -27.26 -7.97
CA SER A 104 6.55 -26.01 -7.76
C SER A 104 5.18 -25.94 -8.46
N LYS A 105 4.85 -26.89 -9.32
CA LYS A 105 3.50 -27.00 -9.89
C LYS A 105 2.43 -27.32 -8.81
N GLU A 106 2.82 -27.99 -7.73
CA GLU A 106 1.91 -28.42 -6.67
C GLU A 106 2.36 -28.04 -5.26
N PHE A 107 3.63 -27.68 -5.05
CA PHE A 107 4.22 -27.38 -3.75
C PHE A 107 4.96 -26.03 -3.75
N ASP A 108 5.07 -25.42 -2.58
CA ASP A 108 6.11 -24.42 -2.33
C ASP A 108 7.42 -25.17 -2.03
N VAL A 109 8.49 -24.82 -2.74
CA VAL A 109 9.73 -25.61 -2.72
C VAL A 109 10.88 -24.76 -2.23
N LEU A 110 11.46 -25.12 -1.08
CA LEU A 110 12.77 -24.64 -0.65
C LEU A 110 13.83 -25.58 -1.22
N LEU A 111 14.68 -25.06 -2.08
CA LEU A 111 15.80 -25.83 -2.61
C LEU A 111 17.09 -25.47 -1.86
N ILE A 112 17.84 -26.50 -1.48
CA ILE A 112 19.13 -26.38 -0.81
C ILE A 112 20.16 -27.05 -1.72
N ALA A 113 21.12 -26.25 -2.22
CA ALA A 113 22.23 -26.74 -3.00
C ALA A 113 23.49 -26.78 -2.13
N ILE A 114 24.15 -27.94 -2.08
CA ILE A 114 25.31 -28.16 -1.21
C ILE A 114 26.49 -28.64 -2.06
N SER A 115 27.70 -28.11 -1.84
CA SER A 115 28.90 -28.61 -2.46
C SER A 115 30.10 -28.54 -1.51
N GLY A 116 30.99 -29.53 -1.63
CA GLY A 116 32.21 -29.64 -0.84
C GLY A 116 32.30 -30.91 0.01
N GLU A 117 33.52 -31.42 0.23
CA GLU A 117 33.82 -32.63 0.99
C GLU A 117 34.37 -32.34 2.40
N GLN A 118 34.55 -31.08 2.78
CA GLN A 118 35.08 -30.67 4.09
C GLN A 118 34.06 -29.79 4.81
N LYS A 119 33.73 -30.16 6.06
CA LYS A 119 32.69 -29.46 6.86
C LYS A 119 32.95 -27.95 6.97
N ASN A 120 34.19 -27.51 7.00
CA ASN A 120 34.57 -26.10 7.12
C ASN A 120 34.69 -25.38 5.77
N ASN A 121 34.42 -26.06 4.65
CA ASN A 121 34.52 -25.51 3.30
C ASN A 121 33.33 -25.97 2.44
N LEU A 122 32.15 -26.05 3.04
CA LEU A 122 30.90 -26.27 2.30
C LEU A 122 30.42 -24.96 1.70
N ARG A 123 29.91 -25.03 0.47
CA ARG A 123 29.08 -23.96 -0.10
C ARG A 123 27.62 -24.42 -0.05
N ILE A 124 26.76 -23.55 0.48
CA ILE A 124 25.34 -23.87 0.65
C ILE A 124 24.54 -22.68 0.13
N SER A 125 23.63 -22.95 -0.78
CA SER A 125 22.70 -21.93 -1.28
C SER A 125 21.26 -22.35 -1.05
N HIS A 126 20.44 -21.38 -0.68
CA HIS A 126 19.03 -21.56 -0.37
C HIS A 126 18.19 -20.70 -1.30
N PHE A 127 17.22 -21.30 -1.99
CA PHE A 127 16.27 -20.58 -2.81
C PHE A 127 14.85 -21.08 -2.53
N LEU A 128 13.89 -20.15 -2.56
CA LEU A 128 12.46 -20.46 -2.46
C LEU A 128 11.79 -20.24 -3.82
N GLN A 129 11.06 -21.26 -4.27
CA GLN A 129 10.18 -21.18 -5.43
C GLN A 129 8.75 -21.50 -4.98
N LEU A 130 7.85 -20.53 -5.13
CA LEU A 130 6.47 -20.67 -4.71
C LEU A 130 5.64 -21.46 -5.71
N LYS A 131 4.61 -22.15 -5.24
CA LYS A 131 3.67 -22.91 -6.05
C LYS A 131 3.11 -22.09 -7.20
N GLY A 132 3.11 -22.69 -8.40
CA GLY A 132 2.57 -22.08 -9.61
C GLY A 132 3.41 -20.91 -10.16
N THR A 133 4.65 -20.72 -9.71
CA THR A 133 5.57 -19.69 -10.25
C THR A 133 6.79 -20.33 -10.90
N ASP A 134 7.31 -19.66 -11.95
CA ASP A 134 8.59 -20.01 -12.55
C ASP A 134 9.76 -19.22 -11.94
N GLN A 135 9.46 -18.32 -10.99
CA GLN A 135 10.45 -17.47 -10.34
C GLN A 135 10.88 -18.05 -9.00
N TYR A 136 12.18 -18.02 -8.76
CA TYR A 136 12.78 -18.36 -7.46
C TYR A 136 13.63 -17.20 -6.95
N HIS A 137 13.85 -17.16 -5.64
CA HIS A 137 14.67 -16.13 -5.01
C HIS A 137 15.48 -16.69 -3.84
N SER A 138 16.61 -16.08 -3.54
CA SER A 138 17.38 -16.43 -2.36
C SER A 138 16.63 -16.00 -1.10
N ILE A 139 16.50 -16.91 -0.14
CA ILE A 139 15.77 -16.65 1.11
C ILE A 139 16.70 -16.51 2.32
N PHE A 140 17.81 -17.27 2.35
CA PHE A 140 18.82 -17.21 3.40
C PHE A 140 20.16 -16.81 2.79
N THR A 141 20.91 -15.99 3.52
CA THR A 141 22.24 -15.49 3.08
C THR A 141 23.40 -16.26 3.69
N GLU A 142 23.10 -17.19 4.60
CA GLU A 142 24.11 -17.92 5.35
C GLU A 142 24.56 -19.17 4.60
N ASP A 143 25.86 -19.33 4.48
CA ASP A 143 26.52 -20.49 3.84
C ASP A 143 26.68 -21.65 4.85
N LYS A 144 25.57 -21.99 5.55
CA LYS A 144 25.48 -23.03 6.57
C LYS A 144 24.13 -23.72 6.58
N PHE A 145 24.06 -24.90 7.21
CA PHE A 145 22.78 -25.55 7.52
C PHE A 145 22.04 -24.79 8.64
N LEU A 146 20.74 -24.65 8.49
CA LEU A 146 19.86 -24.08 9.50
C LEU A 146 18.95 -25.17 10.08
N PRO A 147 18.56 -25.09 11.37
CA PRO A 147 17.52 -25.96 11.92
C PRO A 147 16.27 -25.95 11.06
N LEU A 148 15.57 -27.08 11.00
CA LEU A 148 14.33 -27.20 10.19
C LEU A 148 13.25 -26.20 10.63
N GLU A 149 13.23 -25.84 11.91
CA GLU A 149 12.37 -24.79 12.43
C GLU A 149 12.68 -23.43 11.78
N ASP A 150 13.96 -23.07 11.60
CA ASP A 150 14.36 -21.81 10.97
C ASP A 150 14.01 -21.79 9.48
N TYR A 151 14.15 -22.92 8.78
CA TYR A 151 13.71 -23.04 7.39
C TYR A 151 12.18 -22.85 7.27
N LEU A 152 11.39 -23.46 8.16
CA LEU A 152 9.95 -23.32 8.18
C LEU A 152 9.53 -21.88 8.53
N ASN A 153 10.18 -21.28 9.54
CA ASN A 153 9.92 -19.90 9.93
C ASN A 153 10.27 -18.91 8.80
N GLY A 154 11.41 -19.10 8.14
CA GLY A 154 11.81 -18.28 7.00
C GLY A 154 10.81 -18.35 5.85
N TYR A 155 10.30 -19.55 5.53
CA TYR A 155 9.24 -19.74 4.56
C TYR A 155 7.93 -19.05 4.97
N GLN A 156 7.50 -19.20 6.23
CA GLN A 156 6.25 -18.60 6.74
C GLN A 156 6.31 -17.08 6.86
N THR A 157 7.51 -16.50 6.99
CA THR A 157 7.70 -15.05 7.07
C THR A 157 8.09 -14.40 5.75
N ASP A 158 8.21 -15.17 4.67
CA ASP A 158 8.56 -14.65 3.35
C ASP A 158 7.47 -13.73 2.79
N GLU A 159 7.84 -12.51 2.41
CA GLU A 159 6.90 -11.48 1.95
C GLU A 159 6.18 -11.88 0.64
N ARG A 160 6.83 -12.63 -0.25
CA ARG A 160 6.23 -13.08 -1.52
C ARG A 160 5.20 -14.15 -1.28
N LYS A 161 5.49 -15.07 -0.35
CA LYS A 161 4.54 -16.08 0.12
C LYS A 161 3.31 -15.43 0.74
N PHE A 162 3.53 -14.49 1.66
CA PHE A 162 2.43 -13.71 2.24
C PHE A 162 1.58 -13.03 1.16
N ASN A 163 2.21 -12.34 0.22
CA ASN A 163 1.49 -11.64 -0.85
C ASN A 163 0.68 -12.60 -1.73
N GLN A 164 1.22 -13.78 -2.06
CA GLN A 164 0.50 -14.82 -2.81
C GLN A 164 -0.72 -15.31 -2.04
N ASP A 165 -0.54 -15.73 -0.80
CA ASP A 165 -1.62 -16.24 0.05
C ASP A 165 -2.69 -15.18 0.31
N PHE A 166 -2.27 -13.92 0.48
CA PHE A 166 -3.20 -12.82 0.64
C PHE A 166 -4.01 -12.55 -0.63
N GLN A 167 -3.42 -12.65 -1.82
CA GLN A 167 -4.17 -12.54 -3.07
C GLN A 167 -5.18 -13.70 -3.24
N GLU A 168 -4.83 -14.91 -2.82
CA GLU A 168 -5.76 -16.04 -2.81
C GLU A 168 -6.90 -15.82 -1.82
N LEU A 169 -6.59 -15.30 -0.63
CA LEU A 169 -7.59 -14.92 0.37
C LEU A 169 -8.56 -13.86 -0.16
N LEU A 170 -8.08 -12.83 -0.86
CA LEU A 170 -8.92 -11.81 -1.47
C LEU A 170 -9.83 -12.36 -2.58
N LYS A 171 -9.34 -13.29 -3.40
CA LYS A 171 -10.18 -13.99 -4.38
C LYS A 171 -11.27 -14.81 -3.71
N TYR A 172 -10.90 -15.53 -2.65
CA TYR A 172 -11.85 -16.31 -1.87
C TYR A 172 -12.90 -15.43 -1.18
N SER A 173 -12.52 -14.28 -0.63
CA SER A 173 -13.45 -13.35 0.03
C SER A 173 -14.55 -12.88 -0.91
N LYS A 174 -14.23 -12.65 -2.19
CA LYS A 174 -15.25 -12.35 -3.21
C LYS A 174 -16.22 -13.50 -3.40
N THR A 175 -15.71 -14.70 -3.60
CA THR A 175 -16.56 -15.91 -3.77
C THR A 175 -17.45 -16.14 -2.56
N LEU A 176 -16.91 -15.96 -1.36
CA LEU A 176 -17.67 -16.07 -0.12
C LEU A 176 -18.76 -14.99 -0.01
N ASN A 177 -18.45 -13.75 -0.39
CA ASN A 177 -19.43 -12.66 -0.42
C ASN A 177 -20.60 -12.96 -1.35
N ASP A 178 -20.33 -13.46 -2.56
CA ASP A 178 -21.35 -13.84 -3.55
C ASP A 178 -22.21 -15.01 -3.03
N ASN A 179 -21.60 -15.98 -2.36
CA ASN A 179 -22.32 -17.08 -1.70
C ASN A 179 -23.23 -16.55 -0.58
N LEU A 180 -22.72 -15.70 0.32
CA LEU A 180 -23.50 -15.11 1.41
C LEU A 180 -24.66 -14.23 0.89
N HIS A 181 -24.46 -13.55 -0.24
CA HIS A 181 -25.51 -12.81 -0.93
C HIS A 181 -26.62 -13.76 -1.43
N THR A 182 -26.25 -14.84 -2.10
CA THR A 182 -27.20 -15.88 -2.57
C THR A 182 -27.98 -16.48 -1.42
N LEU A 183 -27.36 -16.66 -0.26
CA LEU A 183 -27.99 -17.13 0.96
C LEU A 183 -28.82 -16.06 1.69
N LYS A 184 -28.92 -14.85 1.13
CA LYS A 184 -29.66 -13.70 1.67
C LYS A 184 -29.16 -13.23 3.06
N VAL A 185 -27.87 -13.41 3.35
CA VAL A 185 -27.27 -12.86 4.56
C VAL A 185 -27.07 -11.35 4.36
N PRO A 186 -27.66 -10.50 5.22
CA PRO A 186 -27.50 -9.03 5.13
C PRO A 186 -26.02 -8.63 5.20
N GLU A 187 -25.64 -7.62 4.43
CA GLU A 187 -24.24 -7.16 4.34
C GLU A 187 -23.64 -6.83 5.70
N SER A 188 -24.37 -6.14 6.56
CA SER A 188 -23.98 -5.81 7.93
C SER A 188 -23.65 -7.03 8.80
N ASN A 189 -24.20 -8.20 8.46
CA ASN A 189 -24.05 -9.42 9.25
C ASN A 189 -23.00 -10.40 8.69
N ARG A 190 -22.49 -10.18 7.46
CA ARG A 190 -21.55 -11.12 6.83
C ARG A 190 -20.25 -11.26 7.60
N SER A 191 -19.63 -10.12 7.97
CA SER A 191 -18.38 -10.13 8.75
C SER A 191 -18.57 -10.71 10.16
N LEU A 192 -19.73 -10.47 10.78
CA LEU A 192 -20.09 -11.07 12.07
C LEU A 192 -20.26 -12.58 11.97
N LEU A 193 -20.90 -13.09 10.90
CA LEU A 193 -21.01 -14.54 10.68
C LEU A 193 -19.63 -15.22 10.61
N ILE A 194 -18.71 -14.62 9.86
CA ILE A 194 -17.36 -15.15 9.72
C ILE A 194 -16.59 -15.07 11.04
N SER A 195 -16.65 -13.94 11.73
CA SER A 195 -15.99 -13.78 13.03
C SER A 195 -16.55 -14.76 14.07
N GLY A 196 -17.87 -14.97 14.07
CA GLY A 196 -18.51 -15.96 14.94
C GLY A 196 -18.06 -17.38 14.65
N ALA A 197 -17.97 -17.76 13.37
CA ALA A 197 -17.44 -19.07 12.97
C ALA A 197 -15.99 -19.24 13.45
N LEU A 198 -15.14 -18.25 13.25
CA LEU A 198 -13.73 -18.28 13.69
C LEU A 198 -13.60 -18.40 15.22
N ILE A 199 -14.39 -17.64 15.99
CA ILE A 199 -14.41 -17.75 17.45
C ILE A 199 -14.78 -19.18 17.89
N ALA A 200 -15.83 -19.75 17.29
CA ALA A 200 -16.28 -21.09 17.62
C ALA A 200 -15.27 -22.19 17.22
N LEU A 201 -14.56 -22.00 16.11
CA LEU A 201 -13.50 -22.91 15.67
C LEU A 201 -12.27 -22.93 16.58
N HIS A 202 -12.11 -21.96 17.48
CA HIS A 202 -11.12 -22.02 18.55
C HIS A 202 -11.54 -23.00 19.68
N ASP A 203 -12.80 -23.43 19.70
CA ASP A 203 -13.26 -24.46 20.63
C ASP A 203 -13.06 -25.85 20.06
N LYS A 204 -12.32 -26.70 20.78
CA LYS A 204 -12.02 -28.07 20.33
C LYS A 204 -13.27 -28.94 20.25
N ALA A 205 -14.21 -28.79 21.18
CA ALA A 205 -15.45 -29.57 21.18
C ALA A 205 -16.34 -29.16 20.00
N PHE A 206 -16.50 -27.87 19.76
CA PHE A 206 -17.23 -27.38 18.58
C PHE A 206 -16.60 -27.86 17.28
N ARG A 207 -15.28 -27.73 17.13
CA ARG A 207 -14.56 -28.16 15.91
C ARG A 207 -14.75 -29.64 15.60
N ASN A 208 -14.81 -30.49 16.61
CA ASN A 208 -15.00 -31.92 16.43
C ASN A 208 -16.46 -32.29 16.14
N ALA A 209 -17.44 -31.48 16.57
CA ALA A 209 -18.86 -31.82 16.53
C ALA A 209 -19.66 -31.18 15.39
N TYR A 210 -19.27 -29.98 14.89
CA TYR A 210 -20.10 -29.19 13.99
C TYR A 210 -20.49 -29.91 12.68
N LYS A 211 -19.64 -30.79 12.19
CA LYS A 211 -19.86 -31.54 10.93
C LYS A 211 -21.03 -32.50 11.00
N TYR A 212 -21.41 -32.94 12.19
CA TYR A 212 -22.43 -33.98 12.44
C TYR A 212 -23.77 -33.42 12.90
N GLN A 213 -23.87 -32.13 13.14
CA GLN A 213 -25.06 -31.47 13.71
C GLN A 213 -26.10 -31.12 12.64
N LYS A 214 -27.37 -31.20 12.98
CA LYS A 214 -28.47 -30.71 12.15
C LYS A 214 -28.45 -29.15 12.09
N PRO A 215 -29.00 -28.52 11.05
CA PRO A 215 -28.92 -27.08 10.86
C PRO A 215 -29.31 -26.23 12.08
N LYS A 216 -30.43 -26.54 12.71
CA LYS A 216 -30.91 -25.82 13.89
C LYS A 216 -29.99 -26.00 15.10
N GLU A 217 -29.58 -27.25 15.36
CA GLU A 217 -28.64 -27.59 16.42
C GLU A 217 -27.27 -26.90 16.21
N LEU A 218 -26.79 -26.90 14.97
CA LEU A 218 -25.55 -26.23 14.60
C LEU A 218 -25.62 -24.74 14.87
N ALA A 219 -26.70 -24.06 14.45
CA ALA A 219 -26.89 -22.64 14.68
C ALA A 219 -26.96 -22.29 16.17
N GLU A 220 -27.65 -23.11 16.96
CA GLU A 220 -27.74 -22.94 18.43
C GLU A 220 -26.39 -23.18 19.11
N ASN A 221 -25.69 -24.26 18.73
CA ASN A 221 -24.38 -24.60 19.26
C ASN A 221 -23.33 -23.54 18.91
N LEU A 222 -23.36 -23.03 17.68
CA LEU A 222 -22.47 -21.93 17.25
C LEU A 222 -22.63 -20.71 18.17
N ILE A 223 -23.85 -20.23 18.39
CA ILE A 223 -24.11 -19.07 19.27
C ILE A 223 -23.70 -19.36 20.71
N ASN A 224 -24.03 -20.55 21.23
CA ASN A 224 -23.66 -20.93 22.60
C ASN A 224 -22.14 -21.01 22.78
N THR A 225 -21.43 -21.52 21.77
CA THR A 225 -19.96 -21.58 21.78
C THR A 225 -19.36 -20.18 21.73
N ILE A 226 -19.87 -19.29 20.86
CA ILE A 226 -19.48 -17.88 20.84
C ILE A 226 -19.70 -17.23 22.21
N LYS A 227 -20.89 -17.43 22.79
CA LYS A 227 -21.22 -16.91 24.12
C LYS A 227 -20.21 -17.39 25.16
N ASN A 228 -19.98 -18.68 25.25
CA ASN A 228 -19.06 -19.25 26.25
C ASN A 228 -17.64 -18.70 26.09
N LYS A 229 -17.12 -18.62 24.83
CA LYS A 229 -15.78 -18.09 24.56
C LYS A 229 -15.64 -16.59 24.87
N LEU A 230 -16.66 -15.79 24.59
CA LEU A 230 -16.64 -14.36 24.85
C LEU A 230 -16.98 -14.00 26.31
N THR A 231 -17.68 -14.87 27.04
CA THR A 231 -17.97 -14.64 28.47
C THR A 231 -16.70 -14.64 29.33
N ASP A 232 -15.65 -15.35 28.87
CA ASP A 232 -14.32 -15.31 29.51
C ASP A 232 -13.62 -13.94 29.33
N VAL A 233 -14.09 -13.12 28.38
CA VAL A 233 -13.62 -11.76 28.12
C VAL A 233 -14.29 -10.82 29.12
N GLN A 234 -13.52 -10.19 30.01
CA GLN A 234 -14.03 -9.25 31.00
C GLN A 234 -14.41 -7.89 30.37
N ASN A 235 -15.43 -7.88 29.49
CA ASN A 235 -15.92 -6.66 28.86
C ASN A 235 -17.32 -6.31 29.34
N LYS A 236 -17.55 -5.04 29.71
CA LYS A 236 -18.85 -4.53 30.22
C LYS A 236 -20.00 -4.72 29.24
N HIS A 237 -19.70 -4.81 27.93
CA HIS A 237 -20.68 -4.88 26.84
C HIS A 237 -20.83 -6.28 26.25
N ILE A 238 -20.48 -7.31 27.00
CA ILE A 238 -20.49 -8.70 26.52
C ILE A 238 -21.87 -9.16 26.03
N GLU A 239 -22.94 -8.80 26.72
CA GLU A 239 -24.31 -9.16 26.32
C GLU A 239 -24.70 -8.49 24.97
N ASP A 240 -24.27 -7.26 24.73
CA ASP A 240 -24.48 -6.56 23.46
C ASP A 240 -23.75 -7.27 22.31
N ILE A 241 -22.49 -7.69 22.56
CA ILE A 241 -21.68 -8.41 21.58
C ILE A 241 -22.35 -9.74 21.21
N ILE A 242 -22.79 -10.52 22.21
CA ILE A 242 -23.45 -11.80 22.01
C ILE A 242 -24.76 -11.62 21.23
N THR A 243 -25.53 -10.59 21.54
CA THR A 243 -26.79 -10.27 20.85
C THR A 243 -26.58 -10.00 19.37
N SER A 244 -25.43 -9.42 18.98
CA SER A 244 -25.09 -9.19 17.58
C SER A 244 -25.03 -10.47 16.74
N TYR A 245 -24.83 -11.65 17.33
CA TYR A 245 -24.79 -12.93 16.64
C TYR A 245 -26.15 -13.64 16.59
N SER A 246 -27.19 -13.16 17.28
CA SER A 246 -28.50 -13.80 17.39
C SER A 246 -29.19 -14.04 16.04
N PHE A 247 -28.88 -13.23 15.02
CA PHE A 247 -29.41 -13.39 13.66
C PHE A 247 -29.12 -14.77 13.07
N ILE A 248 -28.03 -15.44 13.42
CA ILE A 248 -27.64 -16.75 12.90
C ILE A 248 -28.75 -17.79 13.21
N LYS A 249 -29.34 -17.73 14.42
CA LYS A 249 -30.41 -18.63 14.86
C LYS A 249 -31.74 -18.32 14.16
N THR A 250 -32.01 -17.05 13.88
CA THR A 250 -33.28 -16.62 13.29
C THR A 250 -33.28 -16.62 11.77
N HIS A 251 -32.12 -16.70 11.13
CA HIS A 251 -31.97 -16.68 9.69
C HIS A 251 -32.49 -17.97 9.04
N THR A 252 -33.53 -17.87 8.20
CA THR A 252 -34.30 -19.00 7.66
C THR A 252 -33.48 -20.01 6.85
N ILE A 253 -32.45 -19.56 6.14
CA ILE A 253 -31.59 -20.43 5.34
C ILE A 253 -30.51 -21.08 6.22
N LEU A 254 -29.78 -20.28 7.01
CA LEU A 254 -28.65 -20.75 7.82
C LEU A 254 -29.08 -21.76 8.88
N SER A 255 -30.25 -21.52 9.54
CA SER A 255 -30.73 -22.35 10.64
C SER A 255 -31.67 -23.50 10.23
N LYS A 256 -32.12 -23.55 8.94
CA LYS A 256 -33.11 -24.57 8.50
C LYS A 256 -32.67 -25.42 7.32
N GLN A 257 -31.81 -24.89 6.43
CA GLN A 257 -31.40 -25.67 5.26
C GLN A 257 -30.16 -26.51 5.56
N GLU A 258 -30.20 -27.76 5.13
CA GLU A 258 -29.06 -28.66 5.31
C GLU A 258 -27.81 -28.15 4.61
N ASN A 259 -26.69 -28.38 5.26
CA ASN A 259 -25.31 -28.04 4.85
C ASN A 259 -24.96 -26.57 4.73
N LYS A 260 -25.88 -25.62 4.59
CA LYS A 260 -25.56 -24.24 4.25
C LYS A 260 -24.66 -23.56 5.29
N LEU A 261 -25.00 -23.63 6.57
CA LEU A 261 -24.15 -23.09 7.63
C LEU A 261 -22.87 -23.90 7.81
N ARG A 262 -22.97 -25.23 7.69
CA ARG A 262 -21.81 -26.13 7.78
C ARG A 262 -20.79 -25.84 6.71
N ASP A 263 -21.20 -25.75 5.43
CA ASP A 263 -20.32 -25.46 4.29
C ASP A 263 -19.58 -24.12 4.48
N ILE A 264 -20.26 -23.10 5.04
CA ILE A 264 -19.62 -21.82 5.38
C ILE A 264 -18.55 -22.02 6.45
N ILE A 265 -18.88 -22.70 7.56
CA ILE A 265 -17.93 -22.93 8.67
C ILE A 265 -16.73 -23.73 8.17
N GLU A 266 -16.94 -24.76 7.36
CA GLU A 266 -15.87 -25.59 6.81
C GLU A 266 -14.94 -24.77 5.89
N SER A 267 -15.51 -23.99 4.98
CA SER A 267 -14.72 -23.14 4.09
C SER A 267 -13.98 -22.01 4.84
N VAL A 268 -14.57 -21.49 5.92
CA VAL A 268 -13.91 -20.52 6.82
C VAL A 268 -12.74 -21.17 7.54
N ASP A 269 -12.90 -22.41 8.02
CA ASP A 269 -11.81 -23.15 8.69
C ASP A 269 -10.64 -23.41 7.73
N GLU A 270 -10.93 -23.91 6.54
CA GLU A 270 -9.91 -24.25 5.53
C GLU A 270 -9.16 -23.03 4.98
N LYS A 271 -9.86 -21.93 4.69
CA LYS A 271 -9.27 -20.79 3.97
C LYS A 271 -8.86 -19.65 4.90
N ILE A 272 -9.71 -19.27 5.85
CA ILE A 272 -9.48 -18.10 6.68
C ILE A 272 -8.73 -18.46 7.96
N ASN A 273 -9.19 -19.48 8.66
CA ASN A 273 -8.58 -19.90 9.94
C ASN A 273 -7.13 -20.38 9.75
N ASN A 274 -6.85 -21.10 8.64
CA ASN A 274 -5.49 -21.50 8.31
C ASN A 274 -4.61 -20.30 7.96
N PHE A 275 -5.13 -19.31 7.23
CA PHE A 275 -4.40 -18.07 6.95
C PHE A 275 -4.08 -17.32 8.27
N ILE A 276 -5.04 -17.18 9.18
CA ILE A 276 -4.83 -16.52 10.48
C ILE A 276 -3.80 -17.28 11.34
N LYS A 277 -3.80 -18.60 11.32
CA LYS A 277 -2.80 -19.41 12.05
C LYS A 277 -1.39 -19.20 11.49
N THR A 278 -1.27 -19.10 10.17
CA THR A 278 0.02 -18.87 9.49
C THR A 278 0.52 -17.44 9.72
N TYR A 279 -0.35 -16.45 9.47
CA TYR A 279 -0.03 -15.02 9.55
C TYR A 279 -0.66 -14.36 10.77
N LYS A 280 -0.18 -14.74 11.93
CA LYS A 280 -0.63 -14.19 13.22
C LYS A 280 -0.56 -12.67 13.22
N TYR A 281 -1.54 -12.03 13.88
CA TYR A 281 -1.60 -10.58 14.03
C TYR A 281 -1.70 -9.78 12.71
N PHE A 282 -2.34 -10.35 11.70
CA PHE A 282 -2.77 -9.64 10.50
C PHE A 282 -4.29 -9.39 10.57
N ASP A 283 -4.75 -8.16 10.31
CA ASP A 283 -6.18 -7.79 10.38
C ASP A 283 -7.01 -8.44 9.25
N THR A 284 -7.18 -9.76 9.31
CA THR A 284 -7.91 -10.55 8.32
C THR A 284 -9.37 -10.16 8.26
N LEU A 285 -10.03 -9.96 9.41
CA LEU A 285 -11.45 -9.61 9.46
C LEU A 285 -11.72 -8.21 8.90
N GLY A 286 -10.84 -7.25 9.12
CA GLY A 286 -10.92 -5.94 8.51
C GLY A 286 -10.82 -6.02 6.98
N GLN A 287 -9.96 -6.89 6.44
CA GLN A 287 -9.87 -7.10 5.00
C GLN A 287 -11.16 -7.71 4.42
N PHE A 288 -11.76 -8.68 5.09
CA PHE A 288 -13.07 -9.22 4.70
C PHE A 288 -14.17 -8.17 4.76
N TYR A 289 -14.17 -7.32 5.79
CA TYR A 289 -15.13 -6.23 5.91
C TYR A 289 -15.02 -5.24 4.73
N ILE A 290 -13.80 -4.85 4.34
CA ILE A 290 -13.56 -4.02 3.15
C ILE A 290 -14.10 -4.69 1.89
N GLU A 291 -13.81 -5.97 1.67
CA GLU A 291 -14.24 -6.70 0.48
C GLU A 291 -15.77 -6.81 0.42
N PHE A 292 -16.44 -7.03 1.55
CA PHE A 292 -17.91 -7.09 1.58
C PHE A 292 -18.56 -5.72 1.31
N LEU A 293 -17.99 -4.64 1.84
CA LEU A 293 -18.45 -3.27 1.54
C LEU A 293 -18.22 -2.88 0.07
N ARG A 294 -17.18 -3.43 -0.58
CA ARG A 294 -16.88 -3.15 -1.99
C ARG A 294 -18.02 -3.56 -2.93
N TYR A 295 -18.78 -4.58 -2.58
CA TYR A 295 -19.90 -5.10 -3.37
C TYR A 295 -21.27 -4.63 -2.88
N ALA A 296 -21.33 -3.84 -1.81
CA ALA A 296 -22.56 -3.23 -1.33
C ALA A 296 -23.12 -2.25 -2.38
N ASN A 297 -24.38 -2.43 -2.75
CA ASN A 297 -25.07 -1.51 -3.65
C ASN A 297 -25.37 -0.19 -2.92
N ASN A 298 -24.71 0.88 -3.35
CA ASN A 298 -25.06 2.32 -3.28
C ASN A 298 -25.66 2.95 -2.02
N ASP A 299 -25.93 2.26 -0.96
CA ASP A 299 -26.20 2.94 0.29
C ASP A 299 -24.87 3.49 0.82
N LYS A 300 -24.82 4.82 0.94
CA LYS A 300 -23.70 5.60 1.46
C LYS A 300 -23.12 4.85 2.64
N GLY A 301 -22.03 4.19 2.41
CA GLY A 301 -21.42 3.28 3.39
C GLY A 301 -21.31 3.98 4.73
N LEU A 302 -21.30 3.22 5.78
CA LEU A 302 -21.25 3.61 7.19
C LEU A 302 -20.16 4.64 7.58
N GLY A 303 -19.55 5.33 6.62
CA GLY A 303 -18.50 6.35 6.83
C GLY A 303 -17.17 5.78 7.36
N ILE A 304 -17.03 4.46 7.34
CA ILE A 304 -15.85 3.79 7.88
C ILE A 304 -14.79 3.68 6.80
N VAL A 305 -13.63 4.26 7.07
CA VAL A 305 -12.43 4.18 6.23
C VAL A 305 -11.40 3.33 6.95
N LEU A 306 -11.27 2.06 6.55
CA LEU A 306 -10.29 1.17 7.16
C LEU A 306 -8.88 1.45 6.63
N THR A 307 -7.94 1.56 7.54
CA THR A 307 -6.52 1.79 7.22
C THR A 307 -5.89 0.53 6.64
N PRO A 308 -5.20 0.62 5.48
CA PRO A 308 -4.51 -0.54 4.93
C PRO A 308 -3.46 -1.12 5.90
N PRO A 309 -3.29 -2.46 5.97
CA PRO A 309 -2.41 -3.11 6.95
C PRO A 309 -0.95 -2.64 6.90
N HIS A 310 -0.40 -2.39 5.72
CA HIS A 310 0.96 -1.88 5.58
C HIS A 310 1.14 -0.48 6.18
N ILE A 311 0.06 0.31 6.30
CA ILE A 311 0.07 1.63 6.94
C ILE A 311 -0.08 1.50 8.46
N THR A 312 -0.89 0.55 8.95
CA THR A 312 -0.98 0.31 10.40
C THR A 312 0.35 -0.18 10.98
N GLU A 313 1.08 -1.03 10.25
CA GLU A 313 2.44 -1.43 10.61
C GLU A 313 3.43 -0.26 10.53
N LEU A 314 3.36 0.57 9.48
CA LEU A 314 4.19 1.76 9.34
C LEU A 314 4.02 2.73 10.53
N PHE A 315 2.80 2.91 11.02
CA PHE A 315 2.53 3.76 12.18
C PHE A 315 3.24 3.26 13.44
N CYS A 316 3.26 1.95 13.64
CA CYS A 316 3.96 1.34 14.78
C CYS A 316 5.47 1.64 14.73
N GLU A 317 6.07 1.60 13.53
CA GLU A 317 7.49 1.91 13.34
C GLU A 317 7.80 3.41 13.45
N ILE A 318 6.88 4.29 12.99
CA ILE A 318 6.99 5.76 13.17
C ILE A 318 6.93 6.13 14.65
N ALA A 319 5.98 5.53 15.39
CA ALA A 319 5.80 5.76 16.82
C ALA A 319 6.85 5.05 17.69
N ASN A 320 7.73 4.26 17.09
CA ASN A 320 8.75 3.46 17.78
C ASN A 320 8.17 2.56 18.89
N ILE A 321 7.05 1.88 18.56
CA ILE A 321 6.36 0.98 19.50
C ILE A 321 7.28 -0.17 19.92
N ASN A 322 7.32 -0.42 21.21
CA ASN A 322 8.09 -1.50 21.84
C ASN A 322 7.25 -2.17 22.95
N LYS A 323 7.79 -3.21 23.58
CA LYS A 323 7.08 -3.98 24.62
C LYS A 323 6.55 -3.15 25.80
N ASP A 324 7.13 -1.97 26.07
CA ASP A 324 6.73 -1.11 27.19
C ASP A 324 5.74 -0.01 26.78
N SER A 325 5.39 0.07 25.52
CA SER A 325 4.37 1.00 25.01
C SER A 325 2.99 0.67 25.57
N VAL A 326 2.20 1.70 25.86
CA VAL A 326 0.77 1.61 26.17
C VAL A 326 0.03 2.37 25.07
N VAL A 327 -0.65 1.63 24.21
CA VAL A 327 -1.20 2.15 22.94
C VAL A 327 -2.69 2.42 23.09
N VAL A 328 -3.13 3.60 22.63
CA VAL A 328 -4.55 3.95 22.55
C VAL A 328 -4.94 4.32 21.12
N ASP A 329 -6.03 3.72 20.64
CA ASP A 329 -6.74 4.11 19.43
C ASP A 329 -8.15 4.55 19.80
N THR A 330 -8.44 5.84 19.62
CA THR A 330 -9.73 6.44 19.98
C THR A 330 -10.77 6.36 18.87
N CYS A 331 -10.43 5.77 17.72
CA CYS A 331 -11.29 5.55 16.55
C CYS A 331 -11.02 4.17 15.95
N THR A 332 -11.18 3.13 16.76
CA THR A 332 -10.57 1.81 16.58
C THR A 332 -11.00 1.10 15.28
N GLY A 333 -12.22 1.33 14.78
CA GLY A 333 -12.74 0.58 13.63
C GLY A 333 -12.69 -0.92 13.88
N THR A 334 -12.08 -1.69 13.00
CA THR A 334 -11.91 -3.16 13.17
C THR A 334 -10.76 -3.57 14.08
N GLY A 335 -9.97 -2.63 14.60
CA GLY A 335 -8.83 -2.89 15.48
C GLY A 335 -7.48 -3.03 14.75
N GLY A 336 -7.38 -2.64 13.48
CA GLY A 336 -6.18 -2.82 12.68
C GLY A 336 -4.91 -2.22 13.28
N PHE A 337 -4.96 -1.01 13.85
CA PHE A 337 -3.84 -0.39 14.56
C PHE A 337 -3.46 -1.16 15.83
N LEU A 338 -4.46 -1.60 16.60
CA LEU A 338 -4.23 -2.34 17.85
C LEU A 338 -3.59 -3.70 17.60
N ILE A 339 -4.01 -4.41 16.54
CA ILE A 339 -3.42 -5.69 16.12
C ILE A 339 -1.98 -5.51 15.68
N SER A 340 -1.69 -4.49 14.87
CA SER A 340 -0.32 -4.18 14.42
C SER A 340 0.59 -3.78 15.60
N ALA A 341 0.08 -2.98 16.53
CA ALA A 341 0.81 -2.60 17.74
C ALA A 341 1.10 -3.83 18.62
N MET A 342 0.10 -4.67 18.86
CA MET A 342 0.23 -5.91 19.65
C MET A 342 1.29 -6.84 19.01
N LYS A 343 1.27 -7.00 17.69
CA LYS A 343 2.28 -7.76 16.95
C LYS A 343 3.70 -7.26 17.25
N GLN A 344 3.92 -5.95 17.07
CA GLN A 344 5.22 -5.33 17.29
C GLN A 344 5.70 -5.49 18.72
N MET A 345 4.83 -5.26 19.69
CA MET A 345 5.12 -5.37 21.14
C MET A 345 5.46 -6.81 21.54
N ILE A 346 4.75 -7.81 21.01
CA ILE A 346 4.99 -9.23 21.30
C ILE A 346 6.32 -9.69 20.69
N ILE A 347 6.64 -9.25 19.46
CA ILE A 347 7.94 -9.53 18.85
C ILE A 347 9.07 -8.97 19.72
N ASP A 348 8.94 -7.72 20.18
CA ASP A 348 9.95 -7.08 21.04
C ASP A 348 10.03 -7.71 22.45
N ALA A 349 8.96 -8.35 22.93
CA ALA A 349 8.95 -9.10 24.20
C ALA A 349 9.79 -10.39 24.12
N GLY A 350 10.18 -10.87 22.93
CA GLY A 350 11.16 -11.94 22.73
C GLY A 350 10.79 -13.28 23.39
N GLY A 351 9.48 -13.61 23.47
CA GLY A 351 8.99 -14.86 24.04
C GLY A 351 8.71 -14.82 25.56
N ASP A 352 8.87 -13.66 26.20
CA ASP A 352 8.48 -13.50 27.62
C ASP A 352 6.94 -13.58 27.77
N LYS A 353 6.45 -14.75 28.19
CA LYS A 353 5.03 -15.03 28.36
C LYS A 353 4.33 -14.12 29.37
N LYS A 354 5.01 -13.68 30.43
CA LYS A 354 4.47 -12.76 31.41
C LYS A 354 4.29 -11.37 30.79
N LYS A 355 5.26 -10.93 29.98
CA LYS A 355 5.20 -9.65 29.27
C LYS A 355 4.11 -9.68 28.20
N GLU A 356 4.02 -10.76 27.41
CA GLU A 356 2.95 -10.94 26.41
C GLU A 356 1.56 -10.85 27.05
N LEU A 357 1.37 -11.49 28.21
CA LEU A 357 0.10 -11.42 28.93
C LEU A 357 -0.20 -9.99 29.42
N ASN A 358 0.80 -9.27 29.91
CA ASN A 358 0.64 -7.88 30.32
C ASN A 358 0.31 -6.95 29.15
N ILE A 359 0.96 -7.13 27.99
CA ILE A 359 0.66 -6.39 26.76
C ILE A 359 -0.82 -6.55 26.43
N LYS A 360 -1.30 -7.78 26.32
CA LYS A 360 -2.68 -8.09 25.96
C LYS A 360 -3.70 -7.58 26.99
N SER A 361 -3.38 -7.63 28.29
CA SER A 361 -4.35 -7.30 29.35
C SER A 361 -4.39 -5.83 29.75
N LYS A 362 -3.33 -5.04 29.46
CA LYS A 362 -3.20 -3.68 30.03
C LYS A 362 -2.66 -2.62 29.08
N GLN A 363 -2.02 -3.01 27.97
CA GLN A 363 -1.24 -2.08 27.17
C GLN A 363 -1.88 -1.74 25.81
N ILE A 364 -3.00 -2.37 25.46
CA ILE A 364 -3.76 -2.14 24.23
C ILE A 364 -5.14 -1.63 24.57
N ILE A 365 -5.48 -0.41 24.18
CA ILE A 365 -6.74 0.27 24.52
C ILE A 365 -7.40 0.76 23.24
N GLY A 366 -8.71 0.50 23.07
CA GLY A 366 -9.48 0.93 21.90
C GLY A 366 -10.85 1.50 22.26
N VAL A 367 -11.29 2.49 21.49
CA VAL A 367 -12.63 3.08 21.61
C VAL A 367 -13.35 3.00 20.27
N GLU A 368 -14.57 2.47 20.27
CA GLU A 368 -15.43 2.40 19.08
C GLU A 368 -16.87 2.80 19.43
N LEU A 369 -17.42 3.73 18.67
CA LEU A 369 -18.76 4.25 18.86
C LEU A 369 -19.84 3.32 18.31
N GLN A 370 -19.62 2.76 17.14
CA GLN A 370 -20.63 2.00 16.41
C GLN A 370 -20.74 0.57 16.93
N HIS A 371 -21.94 0.18 17.36
CA HIS A 371 -22.20 -1.12 18.00
C HIS A 371 -21.75 -2.34 17.17
N SER A 372 -22.09 -2.38 15.89
CA SER A 372 -21.74 -3.50 15.00
C SER A 372 -20.24 -3.62 14.76
N ILE A 373 -19.55 -2.48 14.65
CA ILE A 373 -18.10 -2.43 14.47
C ILE A 373 -17.40 -2.77 15.78
N PHE A 374 -17.89 -2.28 16.91
CA PHE A 374 -17.38 -2.66 18.23
C PHE A 374 -17.41 -4.18 18.45
N SER A 375 -18.53 -4.84 18.09
CA SER A 375 -18.64 -6.31 18.18
C SER A 375 -17.63 -7.01 17.27
N LEU A 376 -17.40 -6.47 16.06
CA LEU A 376 -16.40 -7.00 15.14
C LEU A 376 -14.97 -6.79 15.67
N THR A 377 -14.69 -5.62 16.25
CA THR A 377 -13.39 -5.31 16.88
C THR A 377 -13.09 -6.28 18.02
N CYS A 378 -14.04 -6.50 18.92
CA CYS A 378 -13.89 -7.43 20.03
C CYS A 378 -13.58 -8.86 19.52
N SER A 379 -14.29 -9.29 18.47
CA SER A 379 -14.08 -10.59 17.85
C SER A 379 -12.73 -10.71 17.20
N ASN A 380 -12.31 -9.67 16.50
CA ASN A 380 -11.01 -9.61 15.83
C ASN A 380 -9.85 -9.68 16.82
N MET A 381 -9.91 -8.89 17.89
CA MET A 381 -8.93 -8.94 18.97
C MET A 381 -8.90 -10.32 19.65
N TYR A 382 -10.07 -10.92 19.92
CA TYR A 382 -10.16 -12.27 20.49
C TYR A 382 -9.46 -13.33 19.61
N ILE A 383 -9.71 -13.31 18.31
CA ILE A 383 -9.11 -14.25 17.36
C ILE A 383 -7.58 -14.14 17.34
N HIS A 384 -7.04 -12.95 17.55
CA HIS A 384 -5.60 -12.72 17.67
C HIS A 384 -5.03 -12.98 19.07
N GLY A 385 -5.84 -13.60 19.94
CA GLY A 385 -5.42 -14.07 21.26
C GLY A 385 -5.41 -12.98 22.33
N ASP A 386 -6.10 -11.85 22.10
CA ASP A 386 -6.37 -10.85 23.10
C ASP A 386 -7.77 -11.09 23.71
N GLY A 387 -7.85 -12.03 24.66
CA GLY A 387 -9.08 -12.34 25.39
C GLY A 387 -9.42 -11.37 26.52
N ARG A 388 -8.65 -10.27 26.69
CA ARG A 388 -8.82 -9.30 27.77
C ARG A 388 -8.69 -7.86 27.29
N SER A 389 -9.15 -7.59 26.08
CA SER A 389 -9.01 -6.29 25.46
C SER A 389 -9.71 -5.18 26.22
N ASN A 390 -9.01 -4.08 26.44
CA ASN A 390 -9.56 -2.87 27.03
C ASN A 390 -10.29 -2.07 25.95
N LEU A 391 -11.32 -2.70 25.36
CA LEU A 391 -12.16 -2.09 24.35
C LEU A 391 -13.36 -1.43 25.03
N ILE A 392 -13.56 -0.17 24.73
CA ILE A 392 -14.58 0.68 25.31
C ILE A 392 -15.58 1.07 24.21
N LYS A 393 -16.86 0.74 24.42
CA LYS A 393 -17.93 1.19 23.54
C LYS A 393 -18.39 2.58 23.99
N GLY A 394 -18.28 3.56 23.11
CA GLY A 394 -18.71 4.93 23.40
C GLY A 394 -18.04 5.95 22.51
N SER A 395 -18.36 7.22 22.71
CA SER A 395 -17.67 8.32 22.06
C SER A 395 -16.36 8.62 22.79
N CYS A 396 -15.28 8.82 22.03
CA CYS A 396 -14.01 9.23 22.62
C CYS A 396 -14.07 10.63 23.28
N PHE A 397 -15.13 11.39 23.04
CA PHE A 397 -15.36 12.70 23.67
C PHE A 397 -16.17 12.60 24.97
N ASP A 398 -16.72 11.42 25.31
CA ASP A 398 -17.47 11.22 26.54
C ASP A 398 -16.52 11.23 27.76
N GLU A 399 -16.88 11.95 28.80
CA GLU A 399 -16.05 12.16 29.98
C GLU A 399 -15.75 10.83 30.71
N GLU A 400 -16.72 9.93 30.80
CA GLU A 400 -16.56 8.59 31.36
C GLU A 400 -15.53 7.76 30.59
N VAL A 401 -15.55 7.83 29.24
CA VAL A 401 -14.60 7.12 28.37
C VAL A 401 -13.19 7.69 28.55
N ILE A 402 -13.07 9.02 28.59
CA ILE A 402 -11.81 9.72 28.82
C ILE A 402 -11.18 9.30 30.16
N GLU A 403 -11.97 9.31 31.26
CA GLU A 403 -11.47 8.93 32.55
C GLU A 403 -11.11 7.43 32.65
N GLU A 404 -11.82 6.58 31.93
CA GLU A 404 -11.48 5.17 31.87
C GLU A 404 -10.12 4.95 31.13
N ILE A 405 -9.87 5.62 30.01
CA ILE A 405 -8.60 5.52 29.28
C ILE A 405 -7.43 6.03 30.11
N LYS A 406 -7.58 7.15 30.81
CA LYS A 406 -6.51 7.75 31.63
C LYS A 406 -5.96 6.80 32.71
N LYS A 407 -6.74 5.82 33.18
CA LYS A 407 -6.28 4.82 34.16
C LYS A 407 -5.13 3.97 33.63
N TYR A 408 -5.05 3.77 32.32
CA TYR A 408 -4.00 2.99 31.65
C TYR A 408 -2.72 3.78 31.36
N LYS A 409 -2.74 5.11 31.47
CA LYS A 409 -1.61 6.02 31.20
C LYS A 409 -0.99 5.79 29.82
N PRO A 410 -1.74 5.95 28.72
CA PRO A 410 -1.21 5.66 27.39
C PRO A 410 -0.05 6.61 27.04
N ASN A 411 0.96 6.06 26.36
CA ASN A 411 2.14 6.78 25.89
C ASN A 411 2.30 6.73 24.37
N VAL A 412 1.41 6.08 23.64
CA VAL A 412 1.32 6.11 22.19
C VAL A 412 -0.14 6.22 21.76
N GLY A 413 -0.43 7.21 20.90
CA GLY A 413 -1.72 7.36 20.23
C GLY A 413 -1.59 6.98 18.76
N LEU A 414 -2.48 6.10 18.27
CA LEU A 414 -2.61 5.77 16.86
C LEU A 414 -4.06 6.00 16.47
N LEU A 415 -4.34 6.72 15.37
CA LEU A 415 -5.72 6.86 14.95
C LEU A 415 -5.91 7.23 13.48
N ASN A 416 -7.03 6.78 12.95
CA ASN A 416 -7.63 7.23 11.69
C ASN A 416 -9.05 7.73 12.02
N PRO A 417 -9.24 9.02 12.29
CA PRO A 417 -10.53 9.57 12.69
C PRO A 417 -11.54 9.48 11.53
N PRO A 418 -12.86 9.49 11.82
CA PRO A 418 -13.88 9.50 10.78
C PRO A 418 -13.78 10.79 9.95
N TYR A 419 -13.77 10.63 8.61
CA TYR A 419 -13.66 11.77 7.70
C TYR A 419 -15.03 12.42 7.46
N GLY A 420 -15.07 13.76 7.58
CA GLY A 420 -16.28 14.53 7.35
C GLY A 420 -17.37 14.30 8.40
N ASP A 421 -17.02 13.97 9.61
CA ASP A 421 -17.95 13.94 10.74
C ASP A 421 -18.63 15.30 10.90
N LYS A 422 -19.93 15.30 11.21
CA LYS A 422 -20.74 16.54 11.28
C LYS A 422 -20.54 17.34 12.55
N LYS A 423 -20.06 16.70 13.63
CA LYS A 423 -19.91 17.31 14.95
C LYS A 423 -18.47 17.74 15.23
N HIS A 424 -17.51 16.95 14.79
CA HIS A 424 -16.11 17.12 15.13
C HIS A 424 -15.22 17.03 13.90
N LYS A 425 -14.26 17.95 13.80
CA LYS A 425 -13.23 17.91 12.76
C LYS A 425 -12.15 16.87 13.09
N GLU A 426 -11.47 16.37 12.07
CA GLU A 426 -10.44 15.35 12.25
C GLU A 426 -9.34 15.78 13.24
N LEU A 427 -8.95 17.06 13.23
CA LEU A 427 -7.97 17.61 14.19
C LEU A 427 -8.49 17.65 15.63
N GLU A 428 -9.80 17.67 15.86
CA GLU A 428 -10.37 17.58 17.21
C GLU A 428 -10.19 16.20 17.82
N PHE A 429 -10.38 15.14 17.03
CA PHE A 429 -10.10 13.77 17.46
C PHE A 429 -8.64 13.61 17.86
N ILE A 430 -7.72 14.23 17.13
CA ILE A 430 -6.30 14.21 17.45
C ILE A 430 -6.02 14.97 18.74
N LEU A 431 -6.56 16.17 18.88
CA LEU A 431 -6.41 16.96 20.12
C LEU A 431 -6.98 16.20 21.32
N ASN A 432 -8.10 15.53 21.16
CA ASN A 432 -8.67 14.68 22.21
C ASN A 432 -7.72 13.54 22.57
N ASN A 433 -7.23 12.77 21.59
CA ASN A 433 -6.27 11.70 21.81
C ASN A 433 -5.02 12.20 22.58
N LEU A 434 -4.46 13.35 22.16
CA LEU A 434 -3.30 13.99 22.81
C LEU A 434 -3.54 14.37 24.29
N THR A 435 -4.79 14.64 24.68
CA THR A 435 -5.11 14.91 26.11
C THR A 435 -4.98 13.67 26.97
N LEU A 436 -5.16 12.49 26.38
CA LEU A 436 -5.10 11.19 27.07
C LEU A 436 -3.65 10.74 27.29
N LEU A 437 -2.74 11.15 26.42
CA LEU A 437 -1.34 10.70 26.41
C LEU A 437 -0.53 11.33 27.54
N GLU A 438 0.52 10.64 27.98
CA GLU A 438 1.54 11.22 28.86
C GLU A 438 2.37 12.29 28.14
N LYS A 439 3.00 13.20 28.90
CA LYS A 439 3.86 14.23 28.32
C LYS A 439 5.05 13.62 27.58
N GLY A 440 5.34 14.12 26.38
CA GLY A 440 6.46 13.65 25.55
C GLY A 440 6.12 12.42 24.71
N SER A 441 4.92 11.85 24.88
CA SER A 441 4.41 10.72 24.08
C SER A 441 4.12 11.11 22.64
N TYR A 442 4.04 10.11 21.75
CA TYR A 442 3.75 10.34 20.34
C TYR A 442 2.31 9.97 19.97
N CYS A 443 1.69 10.83 19.16
CA CYS A 443 0.45 10.53 18.46
C CYS A 443 0.75 10.52 16.95
N VAL A 444 0.39 9.42 16.28
CA VAL A 444 0.48 9.27 14.83
C VAL A 444 -0.93 9.12 14.28
N ALA A 445 -1.33 10.03 13.41
CA ALA A 445 -2.68 10.06 12.88
C ALA A 445 -2.68 10.25 11.36
N ILE A 446 -3.68 9.67 10.66
CA ILE A 446 -3.91 9.93 9.24
C ILE A 446 -5.20 10.74 9.07
N VAL A 447 -5.09 11.84 8.31
CA VAL A 447 -6.20 12.77 8.09
C VAL A 447 -6.30 13.15 6.61
N PRO A 448 -7.46 13.65 6.15
CA PRO A 448 -7.56 14.27 4.83
C PRO A 448 -6.55 15.40 4.66
N MET A 449 -6.01 15.54 3.46
CA MET A 449 -5.07 16.62 3.13
C MET A 449 -5.67 18.00 3.40
N SER A 450 -6.99 18.17 3.25
CA SER A 450 -7.69 19.44 3.57
C SER A 450 -7.46 19.91 5.00
N SER A 451 -7.43 19.01 5.98
CA SER A 451 -7.23 19.34 7.40
C SER A 451 -5.86 19.98 7.67
N VAL A 452 -4.84 19.57 6.93
CA VAL A 452 -3.46 20.10 7.07
C VAL A 452 -3.17 21.31 6.18
N LEU A 453 -3.93 21.50 5.08
CA LEU A 453 -3.77 22.61 4.16
C LEU A 453 -4.54 23.88 4.57
N ALA A 454 -5.51 23.76 5.45
CA ALA A 454 -6.38 24.87 5.83
C ALA A 454 -5.61 26.07 6.42
N LYS A 455 -5.90 27.26 5.88
CA LYS A 455 -5.32 28.56 6.30
C LYS A 455 -6.32 29.47 7.00
N THR A 456 -7.57 29.08 7.00
CA THR A 456 -8.71 29.85 7.55
C THR A 456 -9.69 28.91 8.24
N GLY A 457 -10.71 29.48 8.89
CA GLY A 457 -11.81 28.70 9.47
C GLY A 457 -11.43 27.96 10.77
N GLU A 458 -12.24 26.97 11.07
CA GLU A 458 -12.14 26.15 12.29
C GLU A 458 -10.83 25.35 12.33
N GLU A 459 -10.41 24.78 11.22
CA GLU A 459 -9.16 24.02 11.12
C GLU A 459 -7.93 24.88 11.46
N LEU A 460 -7.92 26.17 11.10
CA LEU A 460 -6.83 27.09 11.52
C LEU A 460 -6.81 27.27 13.04
N LEU A 461 -7.98 27.35 13.68
CA LEU A 461 -8.06 27.46 15.14
C LEU A 461 -7.53 26.19 15.82
N LEU A 462 -7.88 25.02 15.28
CA LEU A 462 -7.39 23.73 15.77
C LEU A 462 -5.87 23.59 15.58
N LYS A 463 -5.32 24.01 14.44
CA LYS A 463 -3.86 24.08 14.20
C LYS A 463 -3.16 25.02 15.19
N LYS A 464 -3.75 26.17 15.50
CA LYS A 464 -3.23 27.08 16.55
C LYS A 464 -3.22 26.38 17.92
N LYS A 465 -4.32 25.73 18.29
CA LYS A 465 -4.43 24.99 19.56
C LYS A 465 -3.41 23.87 19.64
N LEU A 466 -3.21 23.14 18.52
CA LEU A 466 -2.25 22.05 18.43
C LEU A 466 -0.82 22.57 18.71
N LEU A 467 -0.34 23.59 17.97
CA LEU A 467 1.02 24.11 18.14
C LEU A 467 1.23 24.85 19.49
N SER A 468 0.15 25.36 20.11
CA SER A 468 0.24 26.00 21.43
C SER A 468 0.51 24.99 22.56
N ASN A 469 0.08 23.73 22.38
CA ASN A 469 0.12 22.73 23.43
C ASN A 469 1.00 21.51 23.11
N HIS A 470 1.30 21.27 21.82
CA HIS A 470 1.97 20.09 21.33
C HIS A 470 2.99 20.44 20.26
N THR A 471 3.94 19.54 19.97
CA THR A 471 4.93 19.74 18.93
C THR A 471 4.56 18.92 17.69
N LEU A 472 4.41 19.59 16.53
CA LEU A 472 4.28 18.91 15.24
C LEU A 472 5.67 18.43 14.79
N GLU A 473 5.91 17.14 14.93
CA GLU A 473 7.19 16.49 14.66
C GLU A 473 7.41 16.26 13.17
N ALA A 474 6.40 15.70 12.48
CA ALA A 474 6.47 15.43 11.06
C ALA A 474 5.09 15.39 10.39
N VAL A 475 5.09 15.59 9.05
CA VAL A 475 3.93 15.38 8.20
C VAL A 475 4.37 14.64 6.94
N PHE A 476 3.65 13.57 6.58
CA PHE A 476 3.93 12.77 5.38
C PHE A 476 2.73 12.83 4.43
N SER A 477 2.96 13.25 3.18
CA SER A 477 1.94 13.23 2.13
C SER A 477 1.84 11.82 1.58
N MET A 478 0.64 11.20 1.69
CA MET A 478 0.41 9.78 1.38
C MET A 478 -0.03 9.56 -0.07
N PRO A 479 0.01 8.30 -0.57
CA PRO A 479 -0.46 7.96 -1.91
C PRO A 479 -1.90 8.41 -2.17
N THR A 480 -2.16 8.94 -3.36
CA THR A 480 -3.49 9.47 -3.72
C THR A 480 -4.59 8.40 -3.69
N GLU A 481 -4.25 7.16 -4.01
CA GLU A 481 -5.18 6.03 -4.05
C GLU A 481 -5.06 5.11 -2.82
N LEU A 482 -4.55 5.62 -1.69
CA LEU A 482 -4.30 4.80 -0.49
C LEU A 482 -5.55 4.03 -0.04
N PHE A 483 -6.70 4.67 -0.03
CA PHE A 483 -7.99 4.10 0.39
C PHE A 483 -8.85 3.57 -0.77
N HIS A 484 -8.23 3.28 -1.93
CA HIS A 484 -8.93 2.75 -3.09
C HIS A 484 -9.77 1.51 -2.78
N ASN A 485 -9.22 0.58 -2.00
CA ASN A 485 -9.90 -0.66 -1.64
C ASN A 485 -11.16 -0.40 -0.77
N SER A 486 -11.18 0.67 0.01
CA SER A 486 -12.35 1.13 0.78
C SER A 486 -13.31 2.02 -0.02
N LYS A 487 -13.13 2.17 -1.34
CA LYS A 487 -13.90 3.06 -2.24
C LYS A 487 -13.92 4.54 -1.81
N VAL A 488 -12.94 4.98 -1.06
CA VAL A 488 -12.82 6.36 -0.61
C VAL A 488 -11.75 7.09 -1.42
N ASN A 489 -12.16 8.12 -2.13
CA ASN A 489 -11.29 8.97 -2.94
C ASN A 489 -10.85 10.20 -2.13
N VAL A 490 -9.97 10.01 -1.17
CA VAL A 490 -9.42 11.08 -0.35
C VAL A 490 -7.89 11.06 -0.42
N VAL A 491 -7.29 12.22 -0.63
CA VAL A 491 -5.84 12.38 -0.49
C VAL A 491 -5.55 12.68 0.97
N THR A 492 -4.62 11.96 1.56
CA THR A 492 -4.36 12.02 3.00
C THR A 492 -2.93 12.42 3.33
N ALA A 493 -2.75 12.86 4.56
CA ALA A 493 -1.47 13.08 5.19
C ALA A 493 -1.41 12.33 6.53
N VAL A 494 -0.25 11.76 6.83
CA VAL A 494 0.07 11.27 8.17
C VAL A 494 0.74 12.40 8.95
N ILE A 495 0.28 12.64 10.16
CA ILE A 495 0.85 13.64 11.07
C ILE A 495 1.39 12.96 12.33
N VAL A 496 2.56 13.38 12.74
CA VAL A 496 3.26 12.90 13.94
C VAL A 496 3.39 14.05 14.92
N ILE A 497 2.85 13.86 16.10
CA ILE A 497 2.76 14.94 17.11
C ILE A 497 3.30 14.42 18.44
N LYS A 498 4.16 15.22 19.07
CA LYS A 498 4.64 15.00 20.41
C LYS A 498 3.70 15.67 21.42
N ALA A 499 3.17 14.92 22.35
CA ALA A 499 2.12 15.34 23.25
C ALA A 499 2.62 16.26 24.38
N LYS A 500 1.83 17.29 24.72
CA LYS A 500 2.00 18.15 25.89
C LYS A 500 3.37 18.86 25.96
N GLU A 501 3.95 19.13 24.80
CA GLU A 501 5.14 19.96 24.64
C GLU A 501 4.85 21.03 23.58
N LYS A 502 4.76 22.28 23.99
CA LYS A 502 4.50 23.40 23.08
C LYS A 502 5.50 23.39 21.92
N HIS A 503 5.02 23.64 20.69
CA HIS A 503 5.87 23.73 19.50
C HIS A 503 6.91 24.84 19.66
N PRO A 504 8.23 24.51 19.64
CA PRO A 504 9.26 25.53 19.81
C PRO A 504 9.32 26.48 18.60
N GLN A 505 9.58 27.75 18.83
CA GLN A 505 9.54 28.79 17.81
C GLN A 505 10.50 28.54 16.63
N ASN A 506 11.67 27.93 16.90
CA ASN A 506 12.68 27.62 15.89
C ASN A 506 12.71 26.13 15.48
N TYR A 507 11.68 25.37 15.85
CA TYR A 507 11.63 23.96 15.53
C TYR A 507 11.33 23.76 14.05
N LYS A 508 12.12 22.88 13.41
CA LYS A 508 11.92 22.51 12.01
C LYS A 508 11.16 21.19 11.91
N THR A 509 9.86 21.27 11.67
CA THR A 509 9.03 20.10 11.36
C THR A 509 9.54 19.41 10.10
N TYR A 510 9.60 18.08 10.13
CA TYR A 510 9.99 17.26 8.98
C TYR A 510 8.79 17.02 8.07
N PHE A 511 8.98 17.17 6.76
CA PHE A 511 7.97 16.91 5.74
C PHE A 511 8.48 15.85 4.76
N GLY A 512 7.73 14.75 4.56
CA GLY A 512 8.09 13.67 3.65
C GLY A 512 7.06 13.46 2.54
N TYR A 513 7.56 13.22 1.30
CA TYR A 513 6.75 12.92 0.12
C TYR A 513 6.64 11.41 -0.04
N TRP A 514 5.66 10.80 0.60
CA TRP A 514 5.43 9.36 0.65
C TRP A 514 4.30 8.94 -0.30
N LYS A 515 4.35 9.41 -1.54
CA LYS A 515 3.29 9.22 -2.54
C LYS A 515 3.37 7.91 -3.30
N ASP A 516 4.51 7.26 -3.34
CA ASP A 516 4.70 5.97 -4.01
C ASP A 516 5.10 4.91 -2.98
N ASP A 517 4.13 4.09 -2.57
CA ASP A 517 4.32 2.98 -1.65
C ASP A 517 4.55 1.63 -2.37
N GLY A 518 4.71 1.64 -3.69
CA GLY A 518 4.91 0.42 -4.49
C GLY A 518 3.66 -0.40 -4.75
N PHE A 519 2.49 0.04 -4.25
CA PHE A 519 1.21 -0.64 -4.47
C PHE A 519 0.59 -0.19 -5.79
N TYR A 520 0.14 -1.13 -6.59
CA TYR A 520 -0.47 -0.91 -7.89
C TYR A 520 -1.91 -1.39 -7.90
N LYS A 521 -2.74 -0.72 -8.70
CA LYS A 521 -4.15 -1.04 -8.88
C LYS A 521 -4.34 -1.98 -10.05
N LYS A 522 -5.04 -3.09 -9.81
CA LYS A 522 -5.56 -3.98 -10.86
C LYS A 522 -7.08 -3.93 -10.88
N LYS A 523 -7.67 -4.01 -12.08
CA LYS A 523 -9.12 -3.87 -12.28
C LYS A 523 -9.94 -4.88 -11.48
N THR A 524 -9.44 -6.10 -11.31
CA THR A 524 -10.15 -7.22 -10.67
C THR A 524 -9.75 -7.49 -9.23
N SER A 525 -8.55 -7.10 -8.81
CA SER A 525 -7.97 -7.49 -7.51
C SER A 525 -7.67 -6.31 -6.58
N GLY A 526 -8.08 -5.07 -6.98
CA GLY A 526 -7.83 -3.89 -6.15
C GLY A 526 -6.37 -3.44 -6.16
N ARG A 527 -5.97 -2.74 -5.10
CA ARG A 527 -4.64 -2.16 -4.91
C ARG A 527 -3.81 -3.03 -3.96
N ALA A 528 -2.66 -3.51 -4.43
CA ALA A 528 -1.75 -4.36 -3.66
C ALA A 528 -0.29 -4.21 -4.13
N ASP A 529 0.66 -4.69 -3.34
CA ASP A 529 2.09 -4.76 -3.69
C ASP A 529 2.38 -5.97 -4.58
N TYR A 530 2.02 -5.86 -5.86
CA TYR A 530 2.23 -6.94 -6.84
C TYR A 530 3.69 -7.19 -7.22
N TYR A 531 4.60 -6.29 -6.87
CA TYR A 531 6.01 -6.33 -7.27
C TYR A 531 6.98 -6.41 -6.09
N ASN A 532 6.45 -6.63 -4.88
CA ASN A 532 7.22 -6.73 -3.63
C ASN A 532 8.17 -5.54 -3.42
N LYS A 533 7.67 -4.33 -3.65
CA LYS A 533 8.46 -3.09 -3.52
C LYS A 533 8.34 -2.45 -2.15
N TRP A 534 7.29 -2.76 -1.41
CA TRP A 534 6.94 -2.05 -0.17
C TRP A 534 8.05 -2.08 0.87
N SER A 535 8.65 -3.23 1.10
CA SER A 535 9.69 -3.39 2.13
C SER A 535 10.87 -2.42 1.93
N GLN A 536 11.37 -2.30 0.69
CA GLN A 536 12.46 -1.39 0.35
C GLN A 536 12.05 0.07 0.46
N ILE A 537 10.84 0.41 -0.01
CA ILE A 537 10.30 1.78 0.04
C ILE A 537 10.09 2.20 1.50
N LYS A 538 9.46 1.35 2.31
CA LYS A 538 9.25 1.57 3.74
C LYS A 538 10.56 1.83 4.47
N LYS A 539 11.57 1.00 4.22
CA LYS A 539 12.90 1.15 4.81
C LYS A 539 13.50 2.51 4.49
N LEU A 540 13.49 2.92 3.22
CA LEU A 540 14.01 4.22 2.79
C LEU A 540 13.24 5.39 3.43
N TRP A 541 11.91 5.31 3.50
CA TRP A 541 11.08 6.34 4.13
C TRP A 541 11.43 6.53 5.61
N LEU A 542 11.54 5.41 6.34
CA LEU A 542 11.85 5.43 7.76
C LEU A 542 13.29 5.87 8.05
N GLU A 543 14.26 5.45 7.24
CA GLU A 543 15.65 5.90 7.35
C GLU A 543 15.76 7.43 7.16
N ASN A 544 15.19 7.98 6.07
CA ASN A 544 15.17 9.41 5.82
C ASN A 544 14.46 10.19 6.94
N TYR A 545 13.37 9.65 7.48
CA TYR A 545 12.65 10.28 8.58
C TYR A 545 13.45 10.26 9.89
N ARG A 546 14.04 9.12 10.26
CA ARG A 546 14.82 8.98 11.50
C ARG A 546 16.08 9.85 11.48
N ASN A 547 16.74 9.91 10.34
CA ASN A 547 17.92 10.77 10.14
C ASN A 547 17.55 12.24 9.93
N LYS A 548 16.28 12.57 9.69
CA LYS A 548 15.80 13.90 9.31
C LYS A 548 16.50 14.42 8.03
N ASP A 549 16.68 13.54 7.03
CA ASP A 549 17.37 13.87 5.78
C ASP A 549 16.52 14.81 4.91
N GLU A 550 17.15 15.84 4.34
CA GLU A 550 16.53 16.70 3.34
C GLU A 550 16.95 16.24 1.95
N VAL A 551 16.02 15.59 1.23
CA VAL A 551 16.26 15.02 -0.10
C VAL A 551 15.42 15.78 -1.13
N ILE A 552 16.07 16.32 -2.17
CA ILE A 552 15.40 17.09 -3.23
C ILE A 552 14.28 16.26 -3.85
N GLY A 553 13.06 16.80 -3.88
CA GLY A 553 11.87 16.14 -4.42
C GLY A 553 11.21 15.11 -3.47
N HIS A 554 11.80 14.85 -2.28
CA HIS A 554 11.29 13.83 -1.36
C HIS A 554 11.07 14.30 0.07
N SER A 555 11.94 15.18 0.60
CA SER A 555 11.80 15.62 2.00
C SER A 555 12.39 17.02 2.23
N VAL A 556 11.85 17.70 3.24
CA VAL A 556 12.30 19.03 3.65
C VAL A 556 12.02 19.27 5.12
N LYS A 557 12.83 20.10 5.76
CA LYS A 557 12.57 20.60 7.12
C LYS A 557 12.18 22.07 7.07
N LYS A 558 11.08 22.43 7.74
CA LYS A 558 10.55 23.79 7.71
C LYS A 558 10.08 24.24 9.10
N ASN A 559 10.43 25.45 9.47
CA ASN A 559 9.76 26.14 10.56
C ASN A 559 8.38 26.58 10.08
N ILE A 560 7.34 26.25 10.84
CA ILE A 560 5.95 26.39 10.43
C ILE A 560 5.15 27.30 11.37
N GLN A 561 4.10 27.88 10.79
CA GLN A 561 3.04 28.60 11.48
C GLN A 561 1.69 27.89 11.30
N PRO A 562 0.70 28.14 12.16
CA PRO A 562 -0.64 27.56 11.97
C PRO A 562 -1.28 27.90 10.63
N SER A 563 -1.01 29.08 10.07
CA SER A 563 -1.53 29.53 8.76
C SER A 563 -0.81 28.91 7.55
N ASP A 564 0.28 28.17 7.77
CA ASP A 564 1.02 27.52 6.69
C ASP A 564 0.28 26.25 6.21
N GLU A 565 0.58 25.80 5.00
CA GLU A 565 0.21 24.46 4.52
C GLU A 565 1.16 23.43 5.13
N TRP A 566 0.64 22.50 5.92
CA TRP A 566 1.46 21.46 6.53
C TRP A 566 1.59 20.25 5.62
N CYS A 567 2.29 20.43 4.51
CA CYS A 567 2.58 19.35 3.56
C CYS A 567 3.93 19.59 2.87
N VAL A 568 4.58 18.54 2.43
CA VAL A 568 5.89 18.62 1.75
C VAL A 568 5.79 19.37 0.42
N GLU A 569 4.68 19.23 -0.30
CA GLU A 569 4.44 19.83 -1.62
C GLU A 569 4.51 21.36 -1.60
N ALA A 570 4.26 21.99 -0.44
CA ALA A 570 4.37 23.43 -0.29
C ALA A 570 5.83 23.92 -0.25
N TYR A 571 6.78 23.05 0.09
CA TYR A 571 8.15 23.44 0.39
C TYR A 571 9.23 22.70 -0.40
N MET A 572 8.93 21.52 -0.93
CA MET A 572 9.91 20.69 -1.65
C MET A 572 10.42 21.38 -2.91
N LYS A 573 11.72 21.23 -3.17
CA LYS A 573 12.37 21.71 -4.40
C LYS A 573 12.21 20.66 -5.49
N THR A 574 11.95 21.12 -6.71
CA THR A 574 11.91 20.24 -7.89
C THR A 574 13.33 19.90 -8.33
N ASP A 575 13.56 18.63 -8.64
CA ASP A 575 14.87 18.16 -9.12
C ASP A 575 14.98 18.28 -10.64
N TYR A 576 15.52 19.40 -11.09
CA TYR A 576 15.76 19.64 -12.51
C TYR A 576 16.98 18.92 -13.08
N SER A 577 17.81 18.27 -12.26
CA SER A 577 18.98 17.52 -12.72
C SER A 577 18.62 16.28 -13.53
N LYS A 578 17.38 15.80 -13.36
CA LYS A 578 16.83 14.63 -14.09
C LYS A 578 16.24 14.97 -15.47
N LEU A 579 16.24 16.22 -15.88
CA LEU A 579 15.77 16.61 -17.20
C LEU A 579 16.69 16.06 -18.29
N THR A 580 16.09 15.41 -19.27
CA THR A 580 16.76 14.86 -20.46
C THR A 580 16.10 15.38 -21.74
N SER A 581 16.78 15.28 -22.87
CA SER A 581 16.22 15.59 -24.19
C SER A 581 14.94 14.79 -24.49
N ASP A 582 14.82 13.58 -23.95
CA ASP A 582 13.63 12.73 -24.13
C ASP A 582 12.37 13.32 -23.53
N ASN A 583 12.48 14.05 -22.39
CA ASN A 583 11.35 14.73 -21.79
C ASN A 583 10.75 15.76 -22.75
N PHE A 584 11.60 16.56 -23.39
CA PHE A 584 11.19 17.55 -24.38
C PHE A 584 10.69 16.91 -25.68
N SER A 585 11.40 15.91 -26.18
CA SER A 585 11.00 15.16 -27.39
C SER A 585 9.63 14.49 -27.24
N LYS A 586 9.29 14.05 -26.03
CA LYS A 586 7.95 13.52 -25.74
C LYS A 586 6.87 14.58 -25.89
N VAL A 587 7.08 15.77 -25.33
CA VAL A 587 6.12 16.89 -25.44
C VAL A 587 5.94 17.31 -26.89
N ILE A 588 7.03 17.35 -27.69
CA ILE A 588 6.98 17.63 -29.15
C ILE A 588 6.08 16.60 -29.85
N ARG A 589 6.31 15.31 -29.62
CA ARG A 589 5.51 14.23 -30.25
C ARG A 589 4.03 14.30 -29.87
N ASP A 590 3.75 14.55 -28.58
CA ASP A 590 2.37 14.66 -28.09
C ASP A 590 1.64 15.86 -28.73
N PHE A 591 2.35 16.97 -28.96
CA PHE A 591 1.80 18.15 -29.63
C PHE A 591 1.58 17.91 -31.13
N ILE A 592 2.52 17.27 -31.83
CA ILE A 592 2.35 16.89 -33.25
C ILE A 592 1.15 15.94 -33.40
N ALA A 593 1.03 14.93 -32.55
CA ALA A 593 -0.11 14.01 -32.55
C ALA A 593 -1.45 14.76 -32.37
N PHE A 594 -1.48 15.75 -31.49
CA PHE A 594 -2.65 16.63 -31.34
C PHE A 594 -2.97 17.40 -32.63
N LYS A 595 -1.98 18.01 -33.28
CA LYS A 595 -2.19 18.74 -34.51
C LYS A 595 -2.74 17.85 -35.64
N VAL A 596 -2.22 16.63 -35.79
CA VAL A 596 -2.71 15.66 -36.79
C VAL A 596 -4.18 15.28 -36.50
N ILE A 597 -4.52 14.97 -35.27
CA ILE A 597 -5.88 14.52 -34.88
C ILE A 597 -6.89 15.67 -35.00
N SER A 598 -6.50 16.91 -34.73
CA SER A 598 -7.37 18.10 -34.87
C SER A 598 -7.48 18.61 -36.32
N ASN A 599 -7.06 17.84 -37.31
CA ASN A 599 -7.06 18.18 -38.75
C ASN A 599 -6.35 19.50 -39.11
N LYS A 600 -5.39 19.93 -38.31
CA LYS A 600 -4.58 21.13 -38.54
C LYS A 600 -3.38 20.75 -39.42
N ASN A 601 -3.15 21.51 -40.48
CA ASN A 601 -2.05 21.25 -41.42
C ASN A 601 -0.69 21.13 -40.70
N VAL A 602 -0.16 19.92 -40.67
CA VAL A 602 1.24 19.69 -40.35
C VAL A 602 2.04 19.99 -41.60
N GLN A 603 2.58 21.19 -41.71
CA GLN A 603 3.51 21.52 -42.76
C GLN A 603 4.81 20.77 -42.49
N SER A 604 5.02 19.64 -43.19
CA SER A 604 6.39 19.12 -43.32
C SER A 604 7.16 20.06 -44.23
N GLU A 605 7.96 20.95 -43.66
CA GLU A 605 9.05 21.56 -44.44
C GLU A 605 10.03 20.44 -44.79
N MET A 606 9.79 19.79 -45.95
CA MET A 606 10.78 18.89 -46.55
C MET A 606 12.05 19.70 -46.82
N GLY A 607 13.04 19.56 -45.93
CA GLY A 607 14.34 20.20 -46.10
C GLY A 607 14.79 21.14 -45.01
N ALA A 608 14.06 21.33 -43.93
CA ALA A 608 14.57 22.04 -42.78
C ALA A 608 15.80 21.32 -42.20
N LYS A 609 17.00 21.87 -42.45
CA LYS A 609 18.26 21.36 -41.90
C LYS A 609 18.11 21.41 -40.37
N LEU A 610 18.06 20.24 -39.71
CA LEU A 610 18.25 20.16 -38.28
C LEU A 610 19.48 20.99 -37.92
N ASN A 611 19.27 21.91 -36.99
CA ASN A 611 20.37 22.72 -36.48
C ASN A 611 21.31 21.78 -35.70
N ASN A 612 22.41 21.35 -36.29
CA ASN A 612 23.34 20.38 -35.70
C ASN A 612 24.10 20.91 -34.49
N LYS A 613 23.75 22.09 -33.99
CA LYS A 613 24.33 22.65 -32.76
C LYS A 613 23.78 21.91 -31.53
N LYS A 614 24.63 21.15 -30.88
CA LYS A 614 24.27 20.51 -29.59
C LYS A 614 24.14 21.57 -28.51
N TYR A 615 22.92 21.75 -28.00
CA TYR A 615 22.64 22.56 -26.81
C TYR A 615 22.72 21.69 -25.55
N SER A 616 23.40 22.20 -24.49
CA SER A 616 23.51 21.51 -23.20
C SER A 616 22.49 22.06 -22.21
N LEU A 617 21.82 21.16 -21.49
CA LEU A 617 20.92 21.51 -20.40
C LEU A 617 21.71 21.66 -19.08
N ASP A 618 22.45 22.76 -18.91
CA ASP A 618 23.12 23.05 -17.64
C ASP A 618 22.15 23.74 -16.66
N THR A 619 21.30 22.95 -16.02
CA THR A 619 20.28 23.47 -15.09
C THR A 619 20.87 24.17 -13.88
N ASN A 620 22.19 24.06 -13.58
CA ASN A 620 22.81 24.76 -12.46
C ASN A 620 22.90 26.28 -12.71
N LYS A 621 22.99 26.68 -13.98
CA LYS A 621 23.03 28.07 -14.39
C LYS A 621 21.67 28.75 -14.48
N TRP A 622 20.59 27.99 -14.38
CA TRP A 622 19.23 28.49 -14.49
C TRP A 622 18.80 29.22 -13.20
N LYS A 623 17.82 30.14 -13.32
CA LYS A 623 17.24 30.88 -12.21
C LYS A 623 15.78 30.59 -11.97
N TYR A 624 15.32 30.83 -10.76
CA TYR A 624 13.92 30.67 -10.41
C TYR A 624 13.13 31.94 -10.71
N PHE A 625 11.93 31.76 -11.28
CA PHE A 625 10.92 32.77 -11.55
C PHE A 625 9.57 32.30 -11.03
N ASN A 626 8.74 33.21 -10.49
CA ASN A 626 7.35 32.86 -10.22
C ASN A 626 6.58 32.80 -11.55
N ILE A 627 5.52 32.03 -11.62
CA ILE A 627 4.69 31.94 -12.83
C ILE A 627 4.09 33.32 -13.18
N GLU A 628 3.68 34.11 -12.18
CA GLU A 628 3.12 35.45 -12.42
C GLU A 628 4.16 36.46 -12.97
N ASP A 629 5.44 36.22 -12.76
CA ASP A 629 6.52 37.07 -13.33
C ASP A 629 6.71 36.77 -14.85
N ILE A 630 6.22 35.64 -15.31
CA ILE A 630 6.39 35.19 -16.71
C ILE A 630 5.09 35.33 -17.49
N PHE A 631 3.93 35.05 -16.87
CA PHE A 631 2.65 34.95 -17.54
C PHE A 631 1.61 35.91 -16.98
N SER A 632 0.87 36.56 -17.90
CA SER A 632 -0.45 37.13 -17.60
C SER A 632 -1.48 36.00 -17.51
N ILE A 633 -2.02 35.73 -16.31
CA ILE A 633 -2.91 34.60 -16.07
C ILE A 633 -4.37 35.02 -16.20
N LYS A 634 -5.12 34.35 -17.08
CA LYS A 634 -6.56 34.55 -17.27
C LYS A 634 -7.30 33.22 -17.09
N SER A 635 -8.53 33.23 -16.58
CA SER A 635 -9.39 32.04 -16.59
C SER A 635 -9.73 31.66 -18.03
N THR A 636 -9.78 30.34 -18.33
CA THR A 636 -10.30 29.87 -19.62
C THR A 636 -11.78 30.20 -19.74
N LYS A 637 -12.20 30.67 -20.90
CA LYS A 637 -13.61 30.65 -21.30
C LYS A 637 -13.98 29.22 -21.69
N GLY A 638 -15.22 28.83 -21.44
CA GLY A 638 -15.68 27.50 -21.77
C GLY A 638 -16.77 27.00 -20.83
N THR A 639 -17.23 25.78 -21.08
CA THR A 639 -18.29 25.14 -20.34
C THR A 639 -18.06 23.63 -20.23
N THR A 640 -19.09 22.88 -19.84
CA THR A 640 -19.05 21.40 -19.84
C THR A 640 -19.43 20.84 -21.21
N THR A 641 -19.02 19.60 -21.50
CA THR A 641 -19.29 18.94 -22.78
C THR A 641 -20.78 18.87 -23.15
N ASN A 642 -21.66 18.84 -22.17
CA ASN A 642 -23.10 18.72 -22.39
C ASN A 642 -23.76 19.99 -22.99
N GLU A 643 -23.07 21.11 -22.95
CA GLU A 643 -23.56 22.41 -23.44
C GLU A 643 -22.92 22.82 -24.78
N LEU A 644 -22.01 21.98 -25.31
CA LEU A 644 -21.25 22.27 -26.52
C LEU A 644 -21.87 21.61 -27.75
N VAL A 645 -21.92 22.38 -28.84
CA VAL A 645 -22.29 21.87 -30.15
C VAL A 645 -21.05 21.27 -30.84
N GLU A 646 -21.14 19.98 -31.19
CA GLU A 646 -20.07 19.26 -31.89
C GLU A 646 -19.82 19.86 -33.30
N GLY A 647 -18.58 19.76 -33.80
CA GLY A 647 -18.16 20.25 -35.10
C GLY A 647 -16.74 19.83 -35.41
N TYR A 648 -16.06 20.51 -36.36
CA TYR A 648 -14.69 20.18 -36.79
C TYR A 648 -13.75 21.39 -36.75
N GLU A 649 -14.19 22.54 -36.23
CA GLU A 649 -13.51 23.82 -36.46
C GLU A 649 -12.62 24.22 -35.28
N ILE A 650 -13.09 23.98 -34.04
CA ILE A 650 -12.39 24.42 -32.85
C ILE A 650 -12.25 23.29 -31.81
N PRO A 651 -11.07 23.08 -31.20
CA PRO A 651 -10.88 22.02 -30.22
C PRO A 651 -11.47 22.42 -28.84
N TYR A 652 -12.15 21.48 -28.18
CA TYR A 652 -12.43 21.55 -26.76
C TYR A 652 -11.30 20.90 -25.95
N ILE A 653 -10.68 21.71 -25.10
CA ILE A 653 -9.52 21.33 -24.28
C ILE A 653 -9.98 21.06 -22.86
N ALA A 654 -10.00 19.78 -22.50
CA ALA A 654 -10.36 19.32 -21.16
C ALA A 654 -9.19 19.36 -20.17
N ALA A 655 -9.48 19.18 -18.90
CA ALA A 655 -8.48 19.12 -17.84
C ALA A 655 -7.73 17.76 -17.84
N LYS A 656 -7.05 17.43 -18.95
CA LYS A 656 -6.26 16.21 -19.14
C LYS A 656 -4.94 16.50 -19.90
N LYS A 657 -3.91 15.70 -19.67
CA LYS A 657 -2.61 15.84 -20.35
C LYS A 657 -2.57 15.17 -21.71
N THR A 658 -3.23 14.01 -21.86
CA THR A 658 -3.20 13.22 -23.09
C THR A 658 -3.74 14.01 -24.29
N LEU A 659 -3.16 13.82 -25.47
CA LEU A 659 -3.52 14.50 -26.70
C LEU A 659 -3.60 16.04 -26.53
N ASN A 660 -2.64 16.62 -25.81
CA ASN A 660 -2.57 18.05 -25.54
C ASN A 660 -3.89 18.62 -24.96
N GLY A 661 -4.67 17.80 -24.23
CA GLY A 661 -5.94 18.15 -23.64
C GLY A 661 -7.18 17.96 -24.52
N LEU A 662 -7.03 17.61 -25.80
CA LEU A 662 -8.15 17.44 -26.74
C LEU A 662 -9.13 16.38 -26.26
N GLU A 663 -10.39 16.76 -26.09
CA GLU A 663 -11.51 15.86 -25.79
C GLU A 663 -12.40 15.64 -27.00
N MET A 664 -12.78 16.72 -27.70
CA MET A 664 -13.63 16.70 -28.89
C MET A 664 -13.38 17.94 -29.74
N MET A 665 -13.88 17.91 -30.96
CA MET A 665 -13.94 19.07 -31.84
C MET A 665 -15.36 19.65 -31.82
N CYS A 666 -15.48 20.97 -31.87
CA CYS A 666 -16.73 21.70 -31.76
C CYS A 666 -16.95 22.63 -32.99
N SER A 667 -18.18 23.04 -33.19
CA SER A 667 -18.51 24.13 -34.10
C SER A 667 -18.03 25.45 -33.50
N LYS A 668 -17.47 26.33 -34.31
CA LYS A 668 -16.95 27.62 -33.87
C LYS A 668 -18.10 28.65 -33.70
N GLU A 669 -19.03 28.66 -34.62
CA GLU A 669 -20.14 29.65 -34.65
C GLU A 669 -21.08 29.47 -33.47
N GLU A 670 -21.54 28.25 -33.22
CA GLU A 670 -22.49 27.96 -32.13
C GLU A 670 -21.88 28.02 -30.72
N ASN A 671 -20.53 28.04 -30.64
CA ASN A 671 -19.85 28.09 -29.34
C ASN A 671 -19.01 29.38 -29.16
N GLU A 672 -19.21 30.43 -29.94
CA GLU A 672 -18.38 31.64 -29.96
C GLU A 672 -18.16 32.26 -28.58
N GLN A 673 -19.16 32.26 -27.70
CA GLN A 673 -19.09 32.81 -26.34
C GLN A 673 -18.09 32.06 -25.42
N PHE A 674 -17.74 30.84 -25.76
CA PHE A 674 -16.84 29.97 -24.96
C PHE A 674 -15.39 29.96 -25.47
N ILE A 675 -15.05 30.73 -26.49
CA ILE A 675 -13.74 30.74 -27.11
C ILE A 675 -12.71 31.49 -26.26
N SER A 676 -11.60 30.86 -25.97
CA SER A 676 -10.38 31.41 -25.41
C SER A 676 -9.36 31.68 -26.51
N GLU A 677 -8.61 32.78 -26.42
CA GLU A 677 -7.52 33.10 -27.33
C GLU A 677 -6.41 32.06 -27.26
N GLY A 678 -5.86 31.71 -28.42
CA GLY A 678 -4.69 30.83 -28.56
C GLY A 678 -3.37 31.49 -28.10
N ASN A 679 -2.26 30.92 -28.58
CA ASN A 679 -0.90 31.25 -28.20
C ASN A 679 -0.71 31.37 -26.67
N CYS A 680 -1.17 30.36 -25.93
CA CYS A 680 -1.10 30.37 -24.48
C CYS A 680 -0.71 29.01 -23.89
N ILE A 681 -0.14 29.03 -22.68
CA ILE A 681 0.01 27.84 -21.84
C ILE A 681 -1.29 27.61 -21.05
N VAL A 682 -1.91 26.47 -21.19
CA VAL A 682 -3.07 26.07 -20.39
C VAL A 682 -2.60 25.32 -19.16
N PHE A 683 -2.87 25.87 -17.98
CA PHE A 683 -2.61 25.25 -16.68
C PHE A 683 -3.80 24.40 -16.25
N ILE A 684 -3.58 23.11 -16.01
CA ILE A 684 -4.60 22.20 -15.47
C ILE A 684 -4.61 22.34 -13.95
N GLN A 685 -5.60 23.07 -13.45
CA GLN A 685 -5.69 23.45 -12.03
C GLN A 685 -6.32 22.38 -11.16
N LEU A 686 -7.33 21.66 -11.71
CA LEU A 686 -8.11 20.64 -11.04
C LEU A 686 -8.26 19.42 -11.94
N GLY A 687 -8.18 18.23 -11.37
CA GLY A 687 -8.40 16.97 -12.08
C GLY A 687 -7.77 15.80 -11.35
N ALA A 688 -8.48 14.67 -11.30
CA ALA A 688 -7.94 13.44 -10.73
C ALA A 688 -6.78 12.93 -11.60
N GLY A 689 -5.54 13.01 -11.10
CA GLY A 689 -4.33 12.59 -11.79
C GLY A 689 -3.79 13.58 -12.83
N SER A 690 -4.50 14.66 -13.16
CA SER A 690 -4.10 15.64 -14.18
C SER A 690 -3.75 17.02 -13.62
N ALA A 691 -4.17 17.36 -12.41
CA ALA A 691 -3.78 18.63 -11.77
C ALA A 691 -2.26 18.80 -11.74
N GLY A 692 -1.77 19.99 -12.11
CA GLY A 692 -0.35 20.31 -12.17
C GLY A 692 0.32 20.09 -13.53
N TYR A 693 -0.37 19.52 -14.51
CA TYR A 693 0.10 19.45 -15.91
C TYR A 693 -0.25 20.73 -16.68
N THR A 694 0.46 20.93 -17.77
CA THR A 694 0.22 22.03 -18.70
C THR A 694 0.13 21.53 -20.14
N THR A 695 -0.53 22.31 -21.00
CA THR A 695 -0.56 22.11 -22.45
C THR A 695 -0.37 23.46 -23.15
N TYR A 696 0.11 23.44 -24.39
CA TYR A 696 0.20 24.64 -25.21
C TYR A 696 -0.89 24.63 -26.28
N GLN A 697 -1.64 25.72 -26.37
CA GLN A 697 -2.62 25.93 -27.41
C GLN A 697 -2.14 27.04 -28.33
N GLU A 698 -1.82 26.68 -29.58
CA GLU A 698 -1.33 27.62 -30.60
C GLU A 698 -2.46 28.48 -31.12
N ASP A 699 -3.63 27.87 -31.35
CA ASP A 699 -4.82 28.50 -31.88
C ASP A 699 -5.92 28.63 -30.83
N ASP A 700 -6.95 29.39 -31.17
CA ASP A 700 -8.16 29.54 -30.35
C ASP A 700 -8.77 28.18 -30.01
N PHE A 701 -9.33 28.07 -28.83
CA PHE A 701 -9.92 26.84 -28.30
C PHE A 701 -11.03 27.12 -27.29
N ILE A 702 -11.83 26.12 -27.01
CA ILE A 702 -12.79 26.13 -25.90
C ILE A 702 -12.15 25.40 -24.72
N GLY A 703 -12.09 26.03 -23.53
CA GLY A 703 -11.49 25.42 -22.36
C GLY A 703 -12.51 24.83 -21.39
N MET A 704 -12.05 24.08 -20.39
CA MET A 704 -12.89 23.62 -19.30
C MET A 704 -12.92 24.67 -18.18
N SER A 705 -13.94 25.53 -18.18
CA SER A 705 -14.08 26.58 -17.18
C SER A 705 -14.04 26.05 -15.75
N GLY A 706 -13.39 26.79 -14.86
CA GLY A 706 -13.24 26.44 -13.44
C GLY A 706 -12.21 25.33 -13.14
N LYS A 707 -11.65 24.67 -14.20
CA LYS A 707 -10.61 23.64 -14.02
C LYS A 707 -9.29 23.98 -14.70
N THR A 708 -9.29 24.96 -15.60
CA THR A 708 -8.12 25.39 -16.35
C THR A 708 -7.97 26.91 -16.35
N SER A 709 -6.74 27.39 -16.55
CA SER A 709 -6.40 28.81 -16.77
C SER A 709 -5.37 28.93 -17.86
N CYS A 710 -5.33 30.10 -18.55
CA CYS A 710 -4.39 30.43 -19.60
C CYS A 710 -3.30 31.36 -19.08
N GLY A 711 -2.05 31.11 -19.47
CA GLY A 711 -0.93 32.02 -19.29
C GLY A 711 -0.44 32.56 -20.62
N TYR A 712 -0.47 33.88 -20.78
CA TYR A 712 -0.09 34.62 -21.97
C TYR A 712 1.23 35.34 -21.76
N ASN A 713 2.06 35.43 -22.80
CA ASN A 713 3.27 36.24 -22.84
C ASN A 713 3.59 36.61 -24.30
N ASP A 714 3.98 37.87 -24.55
CA ASP A 714 4.25 38.37 -25.91
C ASP A 714 5.44 37.68 -26.59
N ASN A 715 6.37 37.13 -25.83
CA ASN A 715 7.52 36.37 -26.36
C ASN A 715 7.19 34.89 -26.66
N LEU A 716 5.96 34.45 -26.35
CA LEU A 716 5.58 33.03 -26.51
C LEU A 716 5.43 32.66 -27.98
N ASN A 717 6.02 31.55 -28.38
CA ASN A 717 5.82 30.91 -29.66
C ASN A 717 5.81 29.37 -29.48
N LYS A 718 5.42 28.62 -30.51
CA LYS A 718 5.27 27.16 -30.42
C LYS A 718 6.50 26.42 -29.89
N TYR A 719 7.70 26.89 -30.18
CA TYR A 719 8.93 26.22 -29.75
C TYR A 719 9.22 26.46 -28.26
N ASN A 720 9.32 27.75 -27.84
CA ASN A 720 9.60 28.06 -26.44
C ASN A 720 8.45 27.68 -25.54
N ALA A 721 7.21 27.64 -26.03
CA ALA A 721 6.06 27.13 -25.28
C ALA A 721 6.19 25.65 -24.96
N LEU A 722 6.63 24.79 -25.90
CA LEU A 722 6.84 23.35 -25.63
C LEU A 722 8.01 23.10 -24.68
N PHE A 723 9.04 23.99 -24.70
CA PHE A 723 10.06 24.00 -23.65
C PHE A 723 9.44 24.29 -22.28
N LEU A 724 8.65 25.34 -22.16
CA LEU A 724 7.99 25.73 -20.93
C LEU A 724 7.01 24.68 -20.41
N VAL A 725 6.22 24.01 -21.29
CA VAL A 725 5.35 22.90 -20.91
C VAL A 725 6.18 21.79 -20.25
N THR A 726 7.34 21.45 -20.80
CA THR A 726 8.22 20.43 -20.21
C THR A 726 8.70 20.81 -18.82
N ILE A 727 9.08 22.07 -18.63
CA ILE A 727 9.56 22.61 -17.33
C ILE A 727 8.42 22.70 -16.31
N LEU A 728 7.28 23.23 -16.71
CA LEU A 728 6.09 23.37 -15.85
C LEU A 728 5.60 22.01 -15.36
N ASP A 729 5.60 21.00 -16.22
CA ASP A 729 5.20 19.64 -15.85
C ASP A 729 6.11 19.00 -14.78
N GLN A 730 7.37 19.50 -14.57
CA GLN A 730 8.20 19.06 -13.46
C GLN A 730 7.64 19.49 -12.09
N GLU A 731 6.78 20.53 -12.06
CA GLU A 731 6.13 21.00 -10.84
C GLU A 731 4.88 20.16 -10.47
N ARG A 732 4.41 19.31 -11.37
CA ARG A 732 3.22 18.49 -11.19
C ARG A 732 3.19 17.69 -9.87
N PRO A 733 4.30 17.10 -9.36
CA PRO A 733 4.29 16.37 -8.10
C PRO A 733 3.78 17.19 -6.89
N LYS A 734 3.84 18.51 -6.97
CA LYS A 734 3.36 19.43 -5.92
C LYS A 734 1.85 19.60 -5.89
N PHE A 735 1.12 19.07 -6.90
CA PHE A 735 -0.32 19.28 -7.07
C PHE A 735 -1.07 17.96 -7.19
N SER A 736 -2.29 17.95 -6.70
CA SER A 736 -3.17 16.78 -6.72
C SER A 736 -4.62 17.21 -6.52
N PHE A 737 -5.54 16.27 -6.54
CA PHE A 737 -6.95 16.52 -6.18
C PHE A 737 -7.08 17.13 -4.77
N GLY A 738 -6.21 16.71 -3.81
CA GLY A 738 -6.17 17.27 -2.45
C GLY A 738 -5.44 18.60 -2.33
N ARG A 739 -4.61 18.98 -3.32
CA ARG A 739 -3.88 20.26 -3.37
C ARG A 739 -3.91 20.82 -4.78
N SER A 740 -4.97 21.55 -5.10
CA SER A 740 -5.20 22.15 -6.42
C SER A 740 -4.16 23.24 -6.78
N TRP A 741 -3.92 23.45 -8.07
CA TRP A 741 -3.01 24.44 -8.61
C TRP A 741 -3.73 25.74 -8.95
N THR A 742 -4.39 26.36 -7.96
CA THR A 742 -5.28 27.53 -8.13
C THR A 742 -4.76 28.75 -7.37
N GLY A 743 -5.24 29.95 -7.75
CA GLY A 743 -4.98 31.23 -7.05
C GLY A 743 -3.50 31.48 -6.83
N ASP A 744 -3.13 31.82 -5.59
CA ASP A 744 -1.74 32.14 -5.23
C ASP A 744 -0.79 30.96 -5.40
N ARG A 745 -1.27 29.72 -5.27
CA ARG A 745 -0.43 28.54 -5.53
C ARG A 745 0.05 28.50 -6.99
N LEU A 746 -0.80 28.87 -7.95
CA LEU A 746 -0.41 28.97 -9.36
C LEU A 746 0.56 30.11 -9.56
N LYS A 747 0.19 31.31 -9.14
CA LYS A 747 0.99 32.54 -9.33
C LYS A 747 2.38 32.43 -8.74
N LEU A 748 2.49 31.99 -7.48
CA LEU A 748 3.72 31.92 -6.71
C LEU A 748 4.52 30.62 -6.93
N THR A 749 4.06 29.71 -7.80
CA THR A 749 4.86 28.53 -8.16
C THR A 749 6.14 28.98 -8.86
N LYS A 750 7.28 28.51 -8.33
CA LYS A 750 8.61 28.83 -8.86
C LYS A 750 9.05 27.75 -9.82
N ILE A 751 9.40 28.17 -11.04
CA ILE A 751 10.03 27.32 -12.06
C ILE A 751 11.44 27.79 -12.35
N LYS A 752 12.32 26.89 -12.76
CA LYS A 752 13.71 27.20 -13.06
C LYS A 752 13.90 27.28 -14.57
N LEU A 753 14.42 28.42 -15.07
CA LEU A 753 14.57 28.69 -16.51
C LEU A 753 16.00 29.10 -16.84
N PRO A 754 16.45 28.83 -18.09
CA PRO A 754 17.68 29.43 -18.63
C PRO A 754 17.56 30.95 -18.65
N VAL A 755 18.67 31.62 -18.46
CA VAL A 755 18.72 33.12 -18.40
C VAL A 755 19.69 33.68 -19.40
N ASP A 756 19.30 34.85 -19.94
CA ASP A 756 20.13 35.67 -20.78
C ASP A 756 21.21 36.44 -19.95
N LYS A 757 22.00 37.28 -20.63
CA LYS A 757 23.05 38.13 -20.00
C LYS A 757 22.48 39.09 -18.94
N ASN A 758 21.22 39.47 -19.07
CA ASN A 758 20.53 40.42 -18.17
C ASN A 758 19.82 39.68 -17.05
N LYS A 759 19.93 38.32 -16.98
CA LYS A 759 19.29 37.46 -15.99
C LYS A 759 17.76 37.34 -16.15
N ASN A 760 17.21 37.68 -17.33
CA ASN A 760 15.83 37.42 -17.72
C ASN A 760 15.71 36.03 -18.34
N PRO A 761 14.49 35.46 -18.47
CA PRO A 761 14.28 34.20 -19.19
C PRO A 761 14.85 34.25 -20.61
N ASP A 762 15.70 33.31 -20.98
CA ASP A 762 16.33 33.26 -22.31
C ASP A 762 15.37 32.54 -23.29
N TRP A 763 14.45 33.34 -23.83
CA TRP A 763 13.44 32.86 -24.79
C TRP A 763 14.08 32.29 -26.08
N GLN A 764 15.21 32.88 -26.52
CA GLN A 764 15.90 32.40 -27.72
C GLN A 764 16.57 31.04 -27.47
N PHE A 765 17.19 30.83 -26.31
CA PHE A 765 17.75 29.53 -25.95
C PHE A 765 16.66 28.46 -25.91
N MET A 766 15.50 28.74 -25.31
CA MET A 766 14.38 27.79 -25.22
C MET A 766 13.89 27.39 -26.62
N GLU A 767 13.77 28.35 -27.52
CA GLU A 767 13.37 28.13 -28.92
C GLU A 767 14.41 27.29 -29.65
N ASP A 768 15.67 27.70 -29.61
CA ASP A 768 16.76 27.02 -30.29
C ASP A 768 16.96 25.58 -29.82
N TYR A 769 16.80 25.37 -28.50
CA TYR A 769 16.86 24.04 -27.90
C TYR A 769 15.82 23.10 -28.50
N ILE A 770 14.56 23.50 -28.56
CA ILE A 770 13.48 22.70 -29.14
C ILE A 770 13.73 22.45 -30.63
N LYS A 771 14.16 23.48 -31.40
CA LYS A 771 14.52 23.35 -32.83
C LYS A 771 15.65 22.36 -33.07
N SER A 772 16.53 22.14 -32.08
CA SER A 772 17.63 21.18 -32.20
C SER A 772 17.25 19.73 -31.95
N LEU A 773 16.05 19.47 -31.48
CA LEU A 773 15.59 18.13 -31.07
C LEU A 773 14.94 17.36 -32.23
N PRO A 774 14.94 16.01 -32.18
CA PRO A 774 14.20 15.19 -33.14
C PRO A 774 12.72 15.59 -33.17
N TYR A 775 12.11 15.46 -34.35
CA TYR A 775 10.71 15.78 -34.64
C TYR A 775 10.36 17.29 -34.68
N SER A 776 11.26 18.19 -34.28
CA SER A 776 10.97 19.64 -34.30
C SER A 776 10.70 20.20 -35.68
N SER A 777 11.22 19.57 -36.74
CA SER A 777 10.94 19.90 -38.17
C SER A 777 9.46 19.68 -38.57
N ASN A 778 8.69 18.97 -37.77
CA ASN A 778 7.27 18.71 -38.01
C ASN A 778 6.32 19.64 -37.16
N LEU A 779 6.90 20.60 -36.45
CA LEU A 779 6.14 21.65 -35.72
C LEU A 779 5.77 22.82 -36.67
#